data_078ac47258880fbdec3d5f096bb43209
#
_entry.id   078ac47258880fbdec3d5f096bb43209
#
_cell.length_a   1.000
_cell.length_b   1.000
_cell.length_c   1.000
_cell.angle_alpha   90.00
_cell.angle_beta   90.00
_cell.angle_gamma   90.00
#
_symmetry.space_group_name_H-M   'P 1'
#
loop_
_entity.id
_entity.type
_entity.pdbx_description
1 polymer ?
#
loop_
_entity_poly.entity_id
_entity_poly.type
_entity_poly.pdbx_seq_one_letter_code
_entity_poly.pdbx_strand_id
1 'polypeptide(L)'
;MKISFSWAVFFFFAGFGLQGWSSPGFVTGKSLYANQCAECHGERGQGVEDEYSKPLVGDWPLEKIIRYVDKTMPDYDPKLIQGKDAELVSKFIFESFYQKPELFQKDSKVQLSRLTNRQFRQSLADLFSHFEGQPKIQNRVHGLRGKYYNAKGMNKKKTIKLEQIDGKIDFNFKDQAPIQGMDVNKFSIYWEGSLKPRETGWYEFFVQSPNGFSLRVNQNDGLPTIDEKVTAGMMREVSAKLFLLGGRPYPLSLEYFKFDDPNASIELKWKTPVGEKEIIPKEFLFTEKVSSSFVTQQNLPPDDYSQGFERGIQIDDTWDEAVTFAVLEAAEHAAEKVSRLIRGRENDPDQREKVVAIAEDFVRLAFREKLSPEELEWIVHRKFNPKTPLQTSIEKVVLFTLKSPRFLYPEWQALAKDTKDSFVVASRLALYLWDSVPDMNMHDLVDRGQFVKELQIENQAKQMTMDPRAQAKFHDFLLHWLEMNAEELPSKSTQKYPDFSSFLALDLRRSLFRTIEKIVWEKKGHFEDFLRMENFESNRAIAEYYGMQFPKEKKATDFVTFHSSKIKRQGLHTHPYLLASHSYAEESSPIHRGVFVSRKILGRTLRPPKEAVSFSNSDFDPSWTMRQKVSTLTKPANCMSCHDLINSTGFSLEGFDAVGKAREEMNGKPINLGVKYMDEEGNEKEFHGPSYLLDQALKSTKPSESFLEELFKHLAKQPAQSYSRIEIAKLSKMIFQRKINLSELYMKLCFLASTEGFTFQR
;
A
#
# COMPACT_ATOMS: atom_id res chain seq x y z
N MET A 1 65.51 -26.48 -4.27
CA MET A 1 66.69 -26.81 -5.10
C MET A 1 66.67 -25.99 -6.36
N LYS A 2 67.75 -25.21 -6.61
CA LYS A 2 68.06 -24.25 -7.71
C LYS A 2 67.29 -22.94 -7.66
N ILE A 3 67.75 -21.86 -7.07
CA ILE A 3 68.86 -20.91 -7.23
C ILE A 3 69.25 -20.66 -8.70
N SER A 4 68.96 -19.45 -9.20
CA SER A 4 69.89 -18.73 -10.06
C SER A 4 69.69 -17.21 -9.96
N PHE A 5 70.80 -16.59 -9.67
CA PHE A 5 71.18 -15.18 -9.69
C PHE A 5 71.24 -14.63 -11.11
N SER A 6 71.02 -13.33 -11.30
CA SER A 6 71.82 -12.46 -12.20
C SER A 6 71.36 -11.01 -12.09
N TRP A 7 72.15 -10.20 -11.61
CA TRP A 7 73.09 -9.18 -12.08
C TRP A 7 72.42 -7.84 -12.42
N ALA A 8 72.76 -6.89 -11.56
CA ALA A 8 72.58 -5.46 -11.75
C ALA A 8 73.64 -4.92 -12.71
N VAL A 9 73.24 -4.05 -13.61
CA VAL A 9 74.17 -3.14 -14.30
C VAL A 9 73.72 -1.71 -14.04
N PHE A 10 74.59 -1.00 -13.29
CA PHE A 10 74.52 0.44 -13.10
C PHE A 10 75.04 1.13 -14.35
N PHE A 11 74.24 2.03 -14.96
CA PHE A 11 74.78 3.09 -15.81
C PHE A 11 74.43 4.44 -15.17
N PHE A 12 75.56 5.12 -14.75
CA PHE A 12 75.52 6.55 -14.45
C PHE A 12 75.45 7.31 -15.76
N PHE A 13 74.39 8.10 -15.97
CA PHE A 13 74.42 9.22 -16.88
C PHE A 13 74.11 10.50 -16.14
N ALA A 14 75.12 11.34 -16.01
CA ALA A 14 74.94 12.74 -15.66
C ALA A 14 74.36 13.47 -16.84
N GLY A 15 73.19 14.03 -16.66
CA GLY A 15 72.45 14.79 -17.71
C GLY A 15 71.83 16.04 -17.09
N PHE A 16 72.30 17.14 -17.54
CA PHE A 16 71.94 18.52 -17.29
C PHE A 16 70.46 18.76 -16.99
N GLY A 17 70.19 19.57 -15.98
CA GLY A 17 68.90 20.16 -15.66
C GLY A 17 68.35 21.04 -16.78
N LEU A 18 67.22 20.65 -17.34
CA LEU A 18 66.30 21.56 -17.96
C LEU A 18 65.16 21.77 -16.97
N GLN A 19 65.15 22.91 -16.29
CA GLN A 19 64.00 23.41 -15.59
C GLN A 19 62.90 23.62 -16.66
N GLY A 20 62.01 22.63 -16.80
CA GLY A 20 60.77 22.81 -17.49
C GLY A 20 59.88 23.76 -16.71
N TRP A 21 59.63 24.91 -17.22
CA TRP A 21 58.55 25.77 -16.82
C TRP A 21 57.23 24.98 -17.07
N SER A 22 56.67 24.43 -15.99
CA SER A 22 55.26 24.02 -16.02
C SER A 22 54.43 25.29 -16.15
N SER A 23 53.78 25.43 -17.29
CA SER A 23 52.70 26.41 -17.48
C SER A 23 51.73 26.26 -16.30
N PRO A 24 51.21 27.36 -15.76
CA PRO A 24 50.16 27.25 -14.73
C PRO A 24 48.99 26.52 -15.36
N GLY A 25 48.84 25.23 -15.01
CA GLY A 25 47.71 24.43 -15.46
C GLY A 25 46.41 25.12 -15.06
N PHE A 26 45.56 25.41 -16.01
CA PHE A 26 44.21 25.92 -15.74
C PHE A 26 43.56 24.95 -14.75
N VAL A 27 43.22 25.43 -13.56
CA VAL A 27 42.44 24.68 -12.57
C VAL A 27 41.06 24.42 -13.19
N THR A 28 40.75 23.17 -13.42
CA THR A 28 39.46 22.76 -13.98
C THR A 28 38.62 22.06 -12.93
N GLY A 29 37.30 22.11 -13.03
CA GLY A 29 36.41 21.40 -12.11
C GLY A 29 36.72 19.88 -12.06
N LYS A 30 37.16 19.29 -13.17
CA LYS A 30 37.60 17.89 -13.25
C LYS A 30 38.87 17.63 -12.43
N SER A 31 39.88 18.51 -12.50
CA SER A 31 41.11 18.35 -11.72
C SER A 31 40.87 18.58 -10.23
N LEU A 32 40.02 19.52 -9.86
CA LEU A 32 39.61 19.74 -8.47
C LEU A 32 38.89 18.51 -7.92
N TYR A 33 37.94 17.95 -8.68
CA TYR A 33 37.22 16.76 -8.30
C TYR A 33 38.14 15.56 -8.08
N ALA A 34 39.03 15.30 -9.03
CA ALA A 34 39.99 14.18 -8.95
C ALA A 34 40.93 14.27 -7.72
N ASN A 35 41.31 15.49 -7.33
CA ASN A 35 42.28 15.68 -6.26
C ASN A 35 41.65 15.81 -4.86
N GLN A 36 40.37 16.27 -4.76
CA GLN A 36 39.79 16.64 -3.47
C GLN A 36 38.47 15.92 -3.16
N CYS A 37 37.85 15.25 -4.14
CA CYS A 37 36.51 14.66 -3.98
C CYS A 37 36.51 13.16 -4.28
N ALA A 38 37.36 12.71 -5.23
CA ALA A 38 37.30 11.35 -5.74
C ALA A 38 37.66 10.28 -4.71
N GLU A 39 38.46 10.61 -3.71
CA GLU A 39 38.83 9.69 -2.63
C GLU A 39 37.58 9.18 -1.88
N CYS A 40 36.67 10.07 -1.51
CA CYS A 40 35.44 9.73 -0.81
C CYS A 40 34.26 9.40 -1.73
N HIS A 41 34.18 10.03 -2.92
CA HIS A 41 33.03 9.92 -3.81
C HIS A 41 33.24 9.03 -5.04
N GLY A 42 34.47 8.49 -5.21
CA GLY A 42 34.86 7.69 -6.37
C GLY A 42 35.14 8.55 -7.62
N GLU A 43 35.99 8.04 -8.54
CA GLU A 43 36.43 8.78 -9.73
C GLU A 43 35.29 9.25 -10.64
N ARG A 44 34.16 8.57 -10.62
CA ARG A 44 32.96 8.86 -11.42
C ARG A 44 31.75 9.23 -10.57
N GLY A 45 31.97 9.58 -9.29
CA GLY A 45 30.88 9.91 -8.38
C GLY A 45 30.01 8.71 -7.94
N GLN A 46 30.54 7.48 -8.07
CA GLN A 46 29.80 6.25 -7.75
C GLN A 46 29.73 5.96 -6.24
N GLY A 47 30.52 6.66 -5.43
CA GLY A 47 30.70 6.40 -4.00
C GLY A 47 31.85 5.43 -3.72
N VAL A 48 32.31 5.39 -2.48
CA VAL A 48 33.34 4.50 -1.93
C VAL A 48 32.78 3.86 -0.65
N GLU A 49 32.89 2.54 -0.51
CA GLU A 49 32.12 1.74 0.47
C GLU A 49 32.39 2.16 1.93
N ASP A 50 33.66 2.40 2.28
CA ASP A 50 34.08 2.74 3.64
C ASP A 50 34.04 4.26 3.94
N GLU A 51 33.81 5.11 2.92
CA GLU A 51 33.78 6.57 3.04
C GLU A 51 32.39 7.12 2.78
N TYR A 52 32.02 7.26 1.53
CA TYR A 52 30.70 7.71 1.09
C TYR A 52 30.15 6.74 0.04
N SER A 53 29.43 5.73 0.49
CA SER A 53 29.00 4.59 -0.34
C SER A 53 27.91 4.90 -1.38
N LYS A 54 27.33 6.11 -1.39
CA LYS A 54 26.23 6.45 -2.29
C LYS A 54 26.73 7.26 -3.49
N PRO A 55 26.15 7.03 -4.69
CA PRO A 55 26.48 7.85 -5.85
C PRO A 55 26.10 9.32 -5.66
N LEU A 56 26.87 10.21 -6.27
CA LEU A 56 26.60 11.66 -6.32
C LEU A 56 25.50 11.95 -7.36
N VAL A 57 24.28 11.60 -7.03
CA VAL A 57 23.10 11.89 -7.85
C VAL A 57 22.02 12.56 -7.01
N GLY A 58 21.20 13.39 -7.62
CA GLY A 58 20.12 14.07 -6.90
C GLY A 58 19.35 15.03 -7.78
N ASP A 59 18.54 15.86 -7.14
CA ASP A 59 17.62 16.83 -7.76
C ASP A 59 17.90 18.27 -7.32
N TRP A 60 19.07 18.53 -6.72
CA TRP A 60 19.43 19.89 -6.35
C TRP A 60 19.84 20.69 -7.58
N PRO A 61 19.43 21.97 -7.68
CA PRO A 61 19.96 22.85 -8.69
C PRO A 61 21.44 23.15 -8.47
N LEU A 62 22.14 23.54 -9.53
CA LEU A 62 23.58 23.79 -9.51
C LEU A 62 23.97 24.80 -8.41
N GLU A 63 23.21 25.86 -8.23
CA GLU A 63 23.45 26.90 -7.23
C GLU A 63 23.44 26.35 -5.80
N LYS A 64 22.58 25.36 -5.53
CA LYS A 64 22.54 24.69 -4.24
C LYS A 64 23.75 23.81 -4.02
N ILE A 65 24.21 23.11 -5.05
CA ILE A 65 25.43 22.29 -4.98
C ILE A 65 26.65 23.19 -4.72
N ILE A 66 26.75 24.33 -5.44
CA ILE A 66 27.82 25.32 -5.23
C ILE A 66 27.85 25.76 -3.78
N ARG A 67 26.71 26.22 -3.22
CA ARG A 67 26.63 26.68 -1.82
C ARG A 67 26.98 25.58 -0.82
N TYR A 68 26.62 24.34 -1.13
CA TYR A 68 26.91 23.21 -0.27
C TYR A 68 28.40 22.87 -0.27
N VAL A 69 29.00 22.77 -1.46
CA VAL A 69 30.43 22.49 -1.61
C VAL A 69 31.25 23.60 -0.95
N ASP A 70 30.92 24.87 -1.23
CA ASP A 70 31.62 26.05 -0.68
C ASP A 70 31.66 26.08 0.86
N LYS A 71 30.63 25.54 1.51
CA LYS A 71 30.47 25.60 2.97
C LYS A 71 30.85 24.33 3.72
N THR A 72 30.79 23.17 3.07
CA THR A 72 30.83 21.90 3.78
C THR A 72 31.76 20.86 3.16
N MET A 73 32.36 21.13 1.99
CA MET A 73 33.20 20.14 1.30
C MET A 73 34.57 20.71 0.94
N PRO A 74 35.64 19.87 1.05
CA PRO A 74 35.69 18.53 1.63
C PRO A 74 35.36 18.51 3.13
N ASP A 75 34.75 17.45 3.63
CA ASP A 75 34.23 17.36 5.02
C ASP A 75 35.38 17.51 6.06
N TYR A 76 36.58 17.04 5.72
CA TYR A 76 37.77 17.14 6.58
C TYR A 76 38.38 18.55 6.63
N ASP A 77 38.24 19.37 5.60
CA ASP A 77 38.62 20.81 5.58
C ASP A 77 37.83 21.59 4.53
N PRO A 78 36.68 22.19 4.90
CA PRO A 78 35.84 22.95 3.98
C PRO A 78 36.49 24.24 3.40
N LYS A 79 37.66 24.62 3.87
CA LYS A 79 38.36 25.79 3.35
C LYS A 79 39.17 25.52 2.09
N LEU A 80 39.40 24.24 1.76
CA LEU A 80 40.18 23.85 0.58
C LEU A 80 39.49 24.15 -0.75
N ILE A 81 38.17 24.16 -0.78
CA ILE A 81 37.38 24.36 -1.99
C ILE A 81 36.33 25.44 -1.73
N GLN A 82 36.66 26.70 -2.04
CA GLN A 82 35.79 27.86 -1.81
C GLN A 82 35.68 28.74 -3.06
N GLY A 83 34.65 29.59 -3.11
CA GLY A 83 34.43 30.59 -4.16
C GLY A 83 34.41 30.01 -5.56
N LYS A 84 35.34 30.44 -6.40
CA LYS A 84 35.44 30.01 -7.80
C LYS A 84 35.76 28.52 -7.96
N ASP A 85 36.52 27.93 -7.05
CA ASP A 85 36.86 26.51 -7.09
C ASP A 85 35.65 25.65 -6.72
N ALA A 86 34.84 26.07 -5.77
CA ALA A 86 33.56 25.45 -5.45
C ALA A 86 32.58 25.52 -6.63
N GLU A 87 32.54 26.64 -7.36
CA GLU A 87 31.73 26.78 -8.58
C GLU A 87 32.20 25.82 -9.67
N LEU A 88 33.50 25.76 -9.97
CA LEU A 88 34.08 24.91 -11.00
C LEU A 88 33.86 23.42 -10.73
N VAL A 89 34.10 22.96 -9.51
CA VAL A 89 33.94 21.55 -9.17
C VAL A 89 32.47 21.14 -9.09
N SER A 90 31.60 22.02 -8.59
CA SER A 90 30.15 21.78 -8.57
C SER A 90 29.55 21.66 -9.96
N LYS A 91 29.98 22.52 -10.89
CA LYS A 91 29.58 22.47 -12.29
C LYS A 91 30.02 21.15 -12.94
N PHE A 92 31.24 20.73 -12.68
CA PHE A 92 31.75 19.43 -13.15
C PHE A 92 30.92 18.26 -12.61
N ILE A 93 30.64 18.24 -11.31
CA ILE A 93 29.79 17.21 -10.65
C ILE A 93 28.41 17.19 -11.30
N PHE A 94 27.77 18.37 -11.42
CA PHE A 94 26.42 18.50 -11.96
C PHE A 94 26.31 18.00 -13.42
N GLU A 95 27.23 18.43 -14.30
CA GLU A 95 27.21 18.09 -15.71
C GLU A 95 27.68 16.64 -15.99
N SER A 96 28.62 16.11 -15.17
CA SER A 96 29.22 14.81 -15.40
C SER A 96 28.38 13.66 -14.90
N PHE A 97 27.73 13.78 -13.72
CA PHE A 97 27.04 12.68 -13.11
C PHE A 97 25.83 13.02 -12.24
N TYR A 98 25.73 14.23 -11.67
CA TYR A 98 24.69 14.50 -10.68
C TYR A 98 23.26 14.37 -11.19
N GLN A 99 23.03 14.84 -12.41
CA GLN A 99 21.74 14.68 -13.13
C GLN A 99 21.65 13.42 -14.00
N LYS A 100 22.63 12.52 -13.89
CA LYS A 100 22.72 11.32 -14.73
C LYS A 100 22.70 10.05 -13.88
N PRO A 101 21.62 9.82 -13.11
CA PRO A 101 21.52 8.62 -12.27
C PRO A 101 21.64 7.32 -13.08
N GLU A 102 21.38 7.36 -14.40
CA GLU A 102 21.58 6.24 -15.31
C GLU A 102 23.03 5.75 -15.39
N LEU A 103 24.03 6.61 -15.12
CA LEU A 103 25.43 6.20 -15.12
C LEU A 103 25.79 5.23 -13.98
N PHE A 104 24.99 5.19 -12.93
CA PHE A 104 25.19 4.36 -11.74
C PHE A 104 24.20 3.22 -11.65
N GLN A 105 23.31 3.12 -12.63
CA GLN A 105 22.42 1.99 -12.75
C GLN A 105 23.19 0.84 -13.39
N LYS A 106 23.47 -0.19 -12.60
CA LYS A 106 23.65 -1.52 -13.17
C LYS A 106 22.39 -1.77 -14.00
N ASP A 107 22.53 -2.31 -15.23
CA ASP A 107 21.39 -2.75 -16.03
C ASP A 107 20.43 -3.50 -15.11
N SER A 108 19.41 -2.81 -14.62
CA SER A 108 18.51 -3.36 -13.63
C SER A 108 17.49 -4.22 -14.36
N LYS A 109 17.94 -5.44 -14.66
CA LYS A 109 17.03 -6.50 -15.09
C LYS A 109 16.00 -6.72 -14.00
N VAL A 110 14.82 -7.17 -14.40
CA VAL A 110 13.80 -7.67 -13.49
C VAL A 110 14.46 -8.62 -12.50
N GLN A 111 14.30 -8.36 -11.21
CA GLN A 111 14.88 -9.18 -10.15
C GLN A 111 14.01 -10.41 -9.91
N LEU A 112 14.63 -11.58 -9.79
CA LEU A 112 13.91 -12.77 -9.33
C LEU A 112 13.49 -12.56 -7.87
N SER A 113 12.19 -12.45 -7.65
CA SER A 113 11.59 -12.32 -6.32
C SER A 113 10.46 -13.31 -6.18
N ARG A 114 10.25 -13.83 -4.97
CA ARG A 114 9.08 -14.63 -4.66
C ARG A 114 7.82 -13.76 -4.63
N LEU A 115 6.66 -14.37 -4.66
CA LEU A 115 5.41 -13.68 -4.35
C LEU A 115 5.52 -13.00 -2.97
N THR A 116 5.07 -11.76 -2.87
CA THR A 116 4.88 -11.13 -1.56
C THR A 116 3.76 -11.83 -0.80
N ASN A 117 3.69 -11.65 0.52
CA ASN A 117 2.66 -12.26 1.35
C ASN A 117 1.25 -11.94 0.85
N ARG A 118 1.05 -10.71 0.38
CA ARG A 118 -0.22 -10.28 -0.21
C ARG A 118 -0.50 -11.01 -1.52
N GLN A 119 0.49 -11.08 -2.43
CA GLN A 119 0.36 -11.77 -3.71
C GLN A 119 0.11 -13.27 -3.51
N PHE A 120 0.79 -13.90 -2.56
CA PHE A 120 0.59 -15.30 -2.21
C PHE A 120 -0.84 -15.56 -1.73
N ARG A 121 -1.34 -14.79 -0.74
CA ARG A 121 -2.71 -14.94 -0.21
C ARG A 121 -3.79 -14.67 -1.25
N GLN A 122 -3.64 -13.62 -2.05
CA GLN A 122 -4.59 -13.30 -3.13
C GLN A 122 -4.60 -14.38 -4.20
N SER A 123 -3.42 -14.89 -4.59
CA SER A 123 -3.32 -15.99 -5.57
C SER A 123 -4.02 -17.25 -5.08
N LEU A 124 -3.82 -17.64 -3.80
CA LEU A 124 -4.54 -18.78 -3.22
C LEU A 124 -6.06 -18.55 -3.23
N ALA A 125 -6.51 -17.38 -2.79
CA ALA A 125 -7.94 -17.06 -2.75
C ALA A 125 -8.59 -17.12 -4.14
N ASP A 126 -7.89 -16.66 -5.18
CA ASP A 126 -8.42 -16.66 -6.54
C ASP A 126 -8.36 -18.05 -7.20
N LEU A 127 -7.30 -18.83 -6.95
CA LEU A 127 -7.22 -20.21 -7.39
C LEU A 127 -8.40 -21.04 -6.88
N PHE A 128 -8.73 -20.96 -5.60
CA PHE A 128 -9.88 -21.66 -5.04
C PHE A 128 -11.22 -21.08 -5.47
N SER A 129 -11.32 -19.76 -5.58
CA SER A 129 -12.55 -19.11 -6.01
C SER A 129 -12.96 -19.47 -7.45
N HIS A 130 -12.02 -19.88 -8.30
CA HIS A 130 -12.33 -20.39 -9.63
C HIS A 130 -13.26 -21.62 -9.57
N PHE A 131 -13.04 -22.52 -8.62
CA PHE A 131 -13.81 -23.76 -8.47
C PHE A 131 -14.99 -23.61 -7.50
N GLU A 132 -14.96 -22.65 -6.60
CA GLU A 132 -15.96 -22.45 -5.54
C GLU A 132 -16.96 -21.35 -5.84
N GLY A 133 -16.71 -20.57 -6.88
CA GLY A 133 -17.46 -19.39 -7.28
C GLY A 133 -16.81 -18.09 -6.79
N GLN A 134 -16.73 -17.14 -7.70
CA GLN A 134 -16.19 -15.81 -7.40
C GLN A 134 -17.13 -15.05 -6.46
N PRO A 135 -16.65 -14.54 -5.32
CA PRO A 135 -17.45 -13.73 -4.42
C PRO A 135 -17.65 -12.33 -5.04
N LYS A 136 -18.81 -12.08 -5.61
CA LYS A 136 -19.15 -10.80 -6.27
C LYS A 136 -20.40 -10.19 -5.66
N ILE A 137 -20.37 -8.88 -5.40
CA ILE A 137 -21.55 -8.09 -5.04
C ILE A 137 -22.03 -7.36 -6.30
N GLN A 138 -23.26 -7.65 -6.72
CA GLN A 138 -23.90 -7.02 -7.86
C GLN A 138 -24.77 -5.84 -7.43
N ASN A 139 -25.50 -5.98 -6.33
CA ASN A 139 -26.37 -4.96 -5.77
C ASN A 139 -25.67 -4.21 -4.64
N ARG A 140 -25.46 -2.92 -4.80
CA ARG A 140 -24.83 -2.06 -3.79
C ARG A 140 -25.80 -1.64 -2.66
N VAL A 141 -26.67 -2.53 -2.22
CA VAL A 141 -27.59 -2.27 -1.10
C VAL A 141 -26.89 -2.63 0.20
N HIS A 142 -26.63 -1.62 1.01
CA HIS A 142 -25.92 -1.76 2.27
C HIS A 142 -26.80 -2.21 3.43
N GLY A 143 -26.25 -3.06 4.30
CA GLY A 143 -26.87 -3.66 5.47
C GLY A 143 -27.00 -5.17 5.34
N LEU A 144 -27.60 -5.83 6.33
CA LEU A 144 -27.88 -7.26 6.36
C LEU A 144 -29.39 -7.50 6.27
N ARG A 145 -29.80 -8.59 5.62
CA ARG A 145 -31.22 -9.03 5.61
C ARG A 145 -31.56 -9.69 6.92
N GLY A 146 -32.40 -9.07 7.73
CA GLY A 146 -32.91 -9.60 8.99
C GLY A 146 -34.24 -10.31 8.81
N LYS A 147 -34.35 -11.56 9.27
CA LYS A 147 -35.59 -12.34 9.37
C LYS A 147 -35.93 -12.55 10.83
N TYR A 148 -37.07 -12.06 11.25
CA TYR A 148 -37.53 -12.05 12.62
C TYR A 148 -38.60 -13.13 12.83
N TYR A 149 -38.31 -14.12 13.68
CA TYR A 149 -39.12 -15.29 13.90
C TYR A 149 -39.83 -15.22 15.24
N ASN A 150 -41.15 -15.36 15.25
CA ASN A 150 -41.94 -15.53 16.48
C ASN A 150 -41.85 -16.97 16.98
N ALA A 151 -40.65 -17.43 17.29
CA ALA A 151 -40.36 -18.79 17.73
C ALA A 151 -38.93 -18.85 18.32
N LYS A 152 -38.65 -19.85 19.18
CA LYS A 152 -37.32 -20.16 19.68
C LYS A 152 -36.33 -20.52 18.56
N GLY A 153 -36.80 -21.09 17.45
CA GLY A 153 -35.96 -21.56 16.34
C GLY A 153 -36.42 -21.00 15.01
N MET A 154 -35.56 -21.13 14.00
CA MET A 154 -35.69 -20.52 12.65
C MET A 154 -36.16 -21.52 11.58
N ASN A 155 -36.55 -22.73 11.95
CA ASN A 155 -36.86 -23.84 11.01
C ASN A 155 -38.20 -23.71 10.26
N LYS A 156 -39.13 -22.86 10.73
CA LYS A 156 -40.47 -22.77 10.17
C LYS A 156 -40.71 -21.38 9.54
N LYS A 157 -40.68 -21.31 8.21
CA LYS A 157 -40.96 -20.06 7.46
C LYS A 157 -42.25 -19.36 7.91
N LYS A 158 -43.29 -20.09 8.26
CA LYS A 158 -44.58 -19.54 8.76
C LYS A 158 -44.45 -18.74 10.07
N THR A 159 -43.37 -18.87 10.80
CA THR A 159 -43.11 -18.10 12.03
C THR A 159 -42.41 -16.75 11.80
N ILE A 160 -41.99 -16.47 10.55
CA ILE A 160 -41.45 -15.16 10.19
C ILE A 160 -42.55 -14.11 10.30
N LYS A 161 -42.27 -13.04 11.05
CA LYS A 161 -43.18 -11.90 11.26
C LYS A 161 -42.69 -10.64 10.58
N LEU A 162 -41.36 -10.51 10.36
CA LEU A 162 -40.76 -9.35 9.71
C LEU A 162 -39.55 -9.79 8.91
N GLU A 163 -39.41 -9.24 7.72
CA GLU A 163 -38.17 -9.23 6.95
C GLU A 163 -37.82 -7.79 6.62
N GLN A 164 -36.59 -7.37 6.97
CA GLN A 164 -36.11 -6.00 6.70
C GLN A 164 -34.60 -5.96 6.48
N ILE A 165 -34.10 -4.80 6.11
CA ILE A 165 -32.65 -4.55 5.99
C ILE A 165 -32.21 -3.78 7.23
N ASP A 166 -31.35 -4.40 8.02
CA ASP A 166 -30.73 -3.78 9.19
C ASP A 166 -29.37 -3.22 8.81
N GLY A 167 -29.18 -1.92 8.95
CA GLY A 167 -27.95 -1.23 8.57
C GLY A 167 -26.78 -1.51 9.52
N LYS A 168 -27.05 -1.95 10.74
CA LYS A 168 -26.10 -2.37 11.76
C LYS A 168 -26.76 -3.34 12.70
N ILE A 169 -25.99 -4.15 13.41
CA ILE A 169 -26.47 -5.02 14.48
C ILE A 169 -26.08 -4.38 15.80
N ASP A 170 -27.00 -3.63 16.35
CA ASP A 170 -26.88 -2.86 17.59
C ASP A 170 -28.28 -2.69 18.17
N PHE A 171 -28.78 -3.75 18.83
CA PHE A 171 -30.15 -3.82 19.31
C PHE A 171 -30.22 -4.02 20.82
N ASN A 172 -31.04 -3.23 21.46
CA ASN A 172 -31.38 -3.39 22.86
C ASN A 172 -32.91 -3.39 23.01
N PHE A 173 -33.50 -4.58 22.95
CA PHE A 173 -34.95 -4.78 23.05
C PHE A 173 -35.44 -4.73 24.51
N LYS A 174 -34.51 -4.85 25.51
CA LYS A 174 -34.85 -4.95 26.93
C LYS A 174 -35.81 -6.12 27.17
N ASP A 175 -36.94 -5.84 27.80
CA ASP A 175 -38.06 -6.74 28.08
C ASP A 175 -39.13 -6.76 26.99
N GLN A 176 -38.85 -6.16 25.81
CA GLN A 176 -39.80 -6.04 24.70
C GLN A 176 -39.46 -7.00 23.55
N ALA A 177 -40.44 -7.25 22.72
CA ALA A 177 -40.24 -7.93 21.45
C ALA A 177 -39.79 -6.94 20.38
N PRO A 178 -39.06 -7.40 19.31
CA PRO A 178 -38.62 -6.56 18.20
C PRO A 178 -39.74 -5.78 17.51
N ILE A 179 -40.92 -6.36 17.42
CA ILE A 179 -42.13 -5.74 16.83
C ILE A 179 -43.37 -6.14 17.64
N GLN A 180 -44.40 -5.32 17.53
CA GLN A 180 -45.69 -5.60 18.15
C GLN A 180 -46.30 -6.93 17.65
N GLY A 181 -46.79 -7.75 18.57
CA GLY A 181 -47.43 -9.04 18.27
C GLY A 181 -46.47 -10.23 18.19
N MET A 182 -45.19 -10.04 18.48
CA MET A 182 -44.26 -11.13 18.75
C MET A 182 -44.22 -11.49 20.24
N ASP A 183 -43.92 -12.75 20.55
CA ASP A 183 -43.72 -13.22 21.92
C ASP A 183 -42.44 -12.60 22.55
N VAL A 184 -42.62 -11.85 23.61
CA VAL A 184 -41.49 -11.19 24.31
C VAL A 184 -40.49 -12.18 24.94
N ASN A 185 -40.95 -13.41 25.20
CA ASN A 185 -40.13 -14.44 25.84
C ASN A 185 -39.44 -15.38 24.84
N LYS A 186 -39.97 -15.49 23.62
CA LYS A 186 -39.54 -16.52 22.64
C LYS A 186 -39.48 -15.96 21.22
N PHE A 187 -38.36 -15.39 20.83
CA PHE A 187 -38.11 -15.00 19.44
C PHE A 187 -36.69 -15.29 19.01
N SER A 188 -36.49 -15.36 17.72
CA SER A 188 -35.16 -15.47 17.15
C SER A 188 -35.03 -14.58 15.92
N ILE A 189 -33.81 -14.16 15.60
CA ILE A 189 -33.51 -13.32 14.46
C ILE A 189 -32.33 -13.92 13.69
N TYR A 190 -32.47 -13.97 12.37
CA TYR A 190 -31.39 -14.40 11.47
C TYR A 190 -31.04 -13.27 10.54
N TRP A 191 -29.79 -12.80 10.65
CA TRP A 191 -29.22 -11.85 9.71
C TRP A 191 -28.31 -12.57 8.72
N GLU A 192 -28.45 -12.25 7.45
CA GLU A 192 -27.61 -12.79 6.39
C GLU A 192 -27.23 -11.71 5.36
N GLY A 193 -26.05 -11.88 4.76
CA GLY A 193 -25.53 -11.00 3.73
C GLY A 193 -24.05 -11.19 3.54
N SER A 194 -23.33 -10.11 3.29
CA SER A 194 -21.87 -10.15 3.19
C SER A 194 -21.20 -8.93 3.81
N LEU A 195 -19.93 -9.12 4.15
CA LEU A 195 -18.99 -8.12 4.66
C LEU A 195 -17.91 -7.86 3.60
N LYS A 196 -17.59 -6.60 3.32
CA LYS A 196 -16.50 -6.23 2.43
C LYS A 196 -15.52 -5.30 3.16
N PRO A 197 -14.40 -5.83 3.69
CA PRO A 197 -13.36 -5.03 4.32
C PRO A 197 -12.60 -4.20 3.29
N ARG A 198 -12.05 -3.06 3.71
CA ARG A 198 -11.20 -2.23 2.85
C ARG A 198 -9.74 -2.68 2.86
N GLU A 199 -9.23 -2.98 4.04
CA GLU A 199 -7.82 -3.27 4.27
C GLU A 199 -7.57 -4.76 4.42
N THR A 200 -6.39 -5.23 4.01
CA THR A 200 -5.94 -6.59 4.23
C THR A 200 -5.29 -6.69 5.61
N GLY A 201 -5.66 -7.69 6.40
CA GLY A 201 -5.07 -7.92 7.72
C GLY A 201 -5.96 -8.72 8.66
N TRP A 202 -5.56 -8.74 9.93
CA TRP A 202 -6.29 -9.41 11.00
C TRP A 202 -7.49 -8.57 11.46
N TYR A 203 -8.67 -9.14 11.40
CA TYR A 203 -9.92 -8.61 11.93
C TYR A 203 -10.32 -9.41 13.16
N GLU A 204 -10.76 -8.76 14.21
CA GLU A 204 -11.34 -9.41 15.37
C GLU A 204 -12.84 -9.05 15.45
N PHE A 205 -13.68 -10.08 15.41
CA PHE A 205 -15.14 -9.93 15.50
C PHE A 205 -15.59 -10.20 16.91
N PHE A 206 -16.51 -9.37 17.41
CA PHE A 206 -17.06 -9.48 18.76
C PHE A 206 -18.59 -9.56 18.67
N VAL A 207 -19.17 -10.49 19.39
CA VAL A 207 -20.61 -10.53 19.62
C VAL A 207 -20.85 -10.37 21.10
N GLN A 208 -21.66 -9.36 21.46
CA GLN A 208 -22.04 -9.08 22.84
C GLN A 208 -23.53 -9.29 23.02
N SER A 209 -23.94 -10.18 23.93
CA SER A 209 -25.34 -10.50 24.21
C SER A 209 -25.51 -11.23 25.53
N PRO A 210 -26.64 -11.06 26.28
CA PRO A 210 -27.04 -11.96 27.36
C PRO A 210 -27.71 -13.24 26.85
N ASN A 211 -28.08 -13.29 25.55
CA ASN A 211 -28.88 -14.36 24.93
C ASN A 211 -28.00 -15.25 24.05
N GLY A 212 -28.59 -16.31 23.47
CA GLY A 212 -27.89 -17.23 22.57
C GLY A 212 -27.59 -16.62 21.20
N PHE A 213 -26.43 -16.90 20.65
CA PHE A 213 -26.03 -16.43 19.30
C PHE A 213 -25.04 -17.38 18.63
N SER A 214 -24.97 -17.25 17.29
CA SER A 214 -23.96 -17.95 16.49
C SER A 214 -23.60 -17.10 15.29
N LEU A 215 -22.30 -16.78 15.14
CA LEU A 215 -21.75 -15.95 14.06
C LEU A 215 -20.96 -16.82 13.07
N ARG A 216 -21.19 -16.62 11.79
CA ARG A 216 -20.35 -17.12 10.69
C ARG A 216 -19.80 -15.95 9.89
N VAL A 217 -18.50 -15.93 9.69
CA VAL A 217 -17.80 -15.00 8.80
C VAL A 217 -16.95 -15.80 7.84
N ASN A 218 -17.06 -15.53 6.54
CA ASN A 218 -16.38 -16.27 5.47
C ASN A 218 -16.72 -17.76 5.40
N GLN A 219 -17.89 -18.15 5.88
CA GLN A 219 -18.38 -19.52 5.87
C GLN A 219 -19.85 -19.55 5.46
N ASN A 220 -20.19 -20.36 4.46
CA ASN A 220 -21.56 -20.60 4.07
C ASN A 220 -22.17 -21.78 4.84
N ASP A 221 -21.36 -22.77 5.14
CA ASP A 221 -21.70 -24.01 5.83
C ASP A 221 -20.55 -24.38 6.79
N GLY A 222 -20.76 -25.37 7.66
CA GLY A 222 -19.75 -25.86 8.60
C GLY A 222 -19.83 -25.21 9.98
N LEU A 223 -18.70 -25.28 10.72
CA LEU A 223 -18.63 -24.77 12.08
C LEU A 223 -18.71 -23.23 12.10
N PRO A 224 -19.48 -22.65 13.03
CA PRO A 224 -19.52 -21.19 13.19
C PRO A 224 -18.16 -20.64 13.61
N THR A 225 -17.93 -19.37 13.28
CA THR A 225 -16.78 -18.59 13.75
C THR A 225 -16.88 -18.37 15.26
N ILE A 226 -18.10 -18.12 15.77
CA ILE A 226 -18.44 -18.06 17.21
C ILE A 226 -19.74 -18.85 17.39
N ASP A 227 -19.81 -19.77 18.36
CA ASP A 227 -21.00 -20.56 18.67
C ASP A 227 -21.37 -20.54 20.16
N GLU A 228 -22.31 -19.69 20.51
CA GLU A 228 -22.79 -19.45 21.86
C GLU A 228 -24.32 -19.56 21.92
N LYS A 229 -24.87 -20.67 21.38
CA LYS A 229 -26.33 -20.87 21.27
C LYS A 229 -27.02 -21.09 22.62
N VAL A 230 -26.26 -21.49 23.63
CA VAL A 230 -26.79 -21.67 24.99
C VAL A 230 -26.75 -20.34 25.72
N THR A 231 -27.92 -19.86 26.15
CA THR A 231 -28.02 -18.62 26.91
C THR A 231 -27.60 -18.82 28.37
N ALA A 232 -26.84 -17.87 28.88
CA ALA A 232 -26.45 -17.85 30.30
C ALA A 232 -27.25 -16.83 31.12
N GLY A 233 -28.13 -16.04 30.49
CA GLY A 233 -28.87 -14.94 31.14
C GLY A 233 -28.02 -13.77 31.63
N MET A 234 -26.69 -13.83 31.42
CA MET A 234 -25.74 -12.77 31.76
C MET A 234 -25.10 -12.20 30.51
N MET A 235 -24.86 -10.87 30.52
CA MET A 235 -24.15 -10.20 29.45
C MET A 235 -22.76 -10.80 29.30
N ARG A 236 -22.41 -11.24 28.08
CA ARG A 236 -21.09 -11.71 27.71
C ARG A 236 -20.67 -11.16 26.35
N GLU A 237 -19.37 -11.00 26.18
CA GLU A 237 -18.76 -10.66 24.89
C GLU A 237 -17.79 -11.80 24.51
N VAL A 238 -17.95 -12.31 23.30
CA VAL A 238 -17.08 -13.38 22.77
C VAL A 238 -16.48 -12.89 21.46
N SER A 239 -15.19 -13.19 21.24
CA SER A 239 -14.49 -12.76 20.03
C SER A 239 -13.82 -13.90 19.29
N ALA A 240 -13.56 -13.66 17.99
CA ALA A 240 -12.75 -14.49 17.13
C ALA A 240 -11.97 -13.65 16.12
N LYS A 241 -10.75 -14.09 15.81
CA LYS A 241 -9.86 -13.42 14.83
C LYS A 241 -9.85 -14.16 13.51
N LEU A 242 -9.91 -13.40 12.42
CA LEU A 242 -9.80 -13.91 11.05
C LEU A 242 -8.91 -12.96 10.24
N PHE A 243 -8.04 -13.55 9.41
CA PHE A 243 -7.33 -12.78 8.40
C PHE A 243 -8.20 -12.62 7.17
N LEU A 244 -8.44 -11.36 6.74
CA LEU A 244 -9.26 -11.05 5.58
C LEU A 244 -8.47 -10.22 4.57
N LEU A 245 -8.80 -10.40 3.28
CA LEU A 245 -8.22 -9.64 2.18
C LEU A 245 -9.11 -8.43 1.85
N GLY A 246 -8.51 -7.26 1.80
CA GLY A 246 -9.20 -6.02 1.46
C GLY A 246 -9.81 -6.04 0.07
N GLY A 247 -10.98 -5.42 -0.08
CA GLY A 247 -11.73 -5.34 -1.32
C GLY A 247 -12.50 -6.61 -1.71
N ARG A 248 -12.27 -7.75 -1.04
CA ARG A 248 -12.98 -9.02 -1.26
C ARG A 248 -14.20 -9.11 -0.36
N PRO A 249 -15.39 -9.44 -0.89
CA PRO A 249 -16.55 -9.66 -0.05
C PRO A 249 -16.55 -11.08 0.54
N TYR A 250 -17.05 -11.21 1.76
CA TYR A 250 -17.15 -12.45 2.52
C TYR A 250 -18.57 -12.68 3.00
N PRO A 251 -19.12 -13.90 2.94
CA PRO A 251 -20.44 -14.19 3.50
C PRO A 251 -20.42 -13.93 5.00
N LEU A 252 -21.49 -13.36 5.52
CA LEU A 252 -21.72 -13.12 6.94
C LEU A 252 -23.12 -13.51 7.31
N SER A 253 -23.27 -14.30 8.38
CA SER A 253 -24.57 -14.58 9.01
C SER A 253 -24.46 -14.58 10.51
N LEU A 254 -25.52 -14.08 11.16
CA LEU A 254 -25.67 -14.06 12.62
C LEU A 254 -27.01 -14.62 13.01
N GLU A 255 -27.03 -15.66 13.83
CA GLU A 255 -28.19 -16.22 14.49
C GLU A 255 -28.30 -15.65 15.92
N TYR A 256 -29.49 -15.26 16.31
CA TYR A 256 -29.79 -14.75 17.67
C TYR A 256 -31.02 -15.46 18.21
N PHE A 257 -30.95 -15.88 19.49
CA PHE A 257 -31.99 -16.65 20.14
C PHE A 257 -32.31 -16.08 21.51
N LYS A 258 -33.52 -15.54 21.70
CA LYS A 258 -34.06 -15.26 23.03
C LYS A 258 -35.00 -16.38 23.47
N PHE A 259 -34.81 -16.86 24.71
CA PHE A 259 -35.66 -17.88 25.31
C PHE A 259 -35.74 -17.66 26.83
N ASP A 260 -36.92 -17.18 27.27
CA ASP A 260 -37.28 -16.97 28.68
C ASP A 260 -36.30 -16.10 29.54
N ASP A 261 -35.42 -15.32 28.87
CA ASP A 261 -34.54 -14.37 29.54
C ASP A 261 -35.27 -13.04 29.80
N PRO A 262 -34.95 -12.33 30.90
CA PRO A 262 -35.59 -11.05 31.22
C PRO A 262 -35.24 -9.93 30.27
N ASN A 263 -34.06 -9.95 29.70
CA ASN A 263 -33.53 -8.94 28.77
C ASN A 263 -33.13 -9.51 27.43
N ALA A 264 -33.26 -8.71 26.37
CA ALA A 264 -32.85 -9.06 25.03
C ALA A 264 -32.00 -7.95 24.45
N SER A 265 -30.75 -8.27 24.08
CA SER A 265 -29.86 -7.37 23.32
C SER A 265 -28.82 -8.13 22.55
N ILE A 266 -28.33 -7.52 21.45
CA ILE A 266 -27.23 -8.06 20.66
C ILE A 266 -26.49 -6.95 19.95
N GLU A 267 -25.16 -6.99 20.03
CA GLU A 267 -24.24 -6.10 19.32
C GLU A 267 -23.24 -6.93 18.52
N LEU A 268 -23.02 -6.57 17.24
CA LEU A 268 -21.96 -7.12 16.41
C LEU A 268 -20.93 -6.04 16.14
N LYS A 269 -19.74 -6.25 16.69
CA LYS A 269 -18.61 -5.32 16.59
C LYS A 269 -17.46 -5.96 15.85
N TRP A 270 -16.57 -5.16 15.40
CA TRP A 270 -15.27 -5.57 14.91
C TRP A 270 -14.15 -4.64 15.37
N LYS A 271 -12.93 -5.15 15.30
CA LYS A 271 -11.71 -4.35 15.31
C LYS A 271 -10.97 -4.63 14.00
N THR A 272 -10.72 -3.59 13.23
CA THR A 272 -9.98 -3.67 11.95
C THR A 272 -8.48 -3.71 12.20
N PRO A 273 -7.63 -4.04 11.21
CA PRO A 273 -6.16 -4.02 11.36
C PRO A 273 -5.63 -2.70 11.91
N VAL A 274 -6.23 -1.59 11.50
CA VAL A 274 -5.92 -0.24 12.04
C VAL A 274 -7.22 0.39 12.51
N GLY A 275 -7.49 0.34 13.81
CA GLY A 275 -8.71 0.92 14.32
C GLY A 275 -9.09 0.49 15.73
N GLU A 276 -10.19 1.02 16.19
CA GLU A 276 -10.80 0.72 17.47
C GLU A 276 -11.93 -0.30 17.33
N LYS A 277 -12.30 -0.91 18.47
CA LYS A 277 -13.47 -1.79 18.50
C LYS A 277 -14.75 -0.96 18.37
N GLU A 278 -15.53 -1.22 17.31
CA GLU A 278 -16.75 -0.49 16.98
C GLU A 278 -17.84 -1.42 16.44
N ILE A 279 -19.10 -0.97 16.49
CA ILE A 279 -20.19 -1.61 15.73
C ILE A 279 -19.83 -1.58 14.24
N ILE A 280 -19.98 -2.71 13.54
CA ILE A 280 -19.67 -2.77 12.11
C ILE A 280 -20.49 -1.73 11.35
N PRO A 281 -19.85 -0.74 10.70
CA PRO A 281 -20.57 0.31 9.98
C PRO A 281 -21.32 -0.22 8.77
N LYS A 282 -22.48 0.36 8.47
CA LYS A 282 -23.36 -0.02 7.40
C LYS A 282 -22.68 -0.15 6.02
N GLU A 283 -21.72 0.71 5.74
CA GLU A 283 -21.01 0.78 4.46
C GLU A 283 -20.17 -0.46 4.14
N PHE A 284 -19.82 -1.27 5.14
CA PHE A 284 -19.09 -2.53 4.96
C PHE A 284 -20.00 -3.75 4.85
N LEU A 285 -21.30 -3.58 5.10
CA LEU A 285 -22.31 -4.63 5.07
C LEU A 285 -23.14 -4.55 3.79
N PHE A 286 -23.47 -5.71 3.20
CA PHE A 286 -24.26 -5.80 1.98
C PHE A 286 -25.33 -6.89 2.13
N THR A 287 -26.50 -6.65 1.52
CA THR A 287 -27.64 -7.58 1.59
C THR A 287 -27.46 -8.83 0.74
N GLU A 288 -26.48 -8.86 -0.15
CA GLU A 288 -26.21 -9.95 -1.07
C GLU A 288 -25.35 -11.03 -0.40
N LYS A 289 -25.74 -12.28 -0.55
CA LYS A 289 -24.97 -13.44 -0.10
C LYS A 289 -23.94 -13.79 -1.18
N VAL A 290 -22.68 -13.99 -0.78
CA VAL A 290 -21.57 -14.35 -1.67
C VAL A 290 -21.00 -15.72 -1.29
N SER A 291 -20.20 -16.31 -2.19
CA SER A 291 -19.41 -17.50 -1.87
C SER A 291 -18.32 -17.19 -0.84
N SER A 292 -17.96 -18.18 -0.03
CA SER A 292 -16.76 -18.10 0.82
C SER A 292 -15.51 -18.07 -0.03
N SER A 293 -14.42 -17.54 0.52
CA SER A 293 -13.10 -17.56 -0.11
C SER A 293 -12.10 -18.29 0.76
N PHE A 294 -11.24 -19.09 0.16
CA PHE A 294 -10.10 -19.60 0.89
C PHE A 294 -9.11 -18.46 1.19
N VAL A 295 -8.83 -18.24 2.44
CA VAL A 295 -7.79 -17.29 2.90
C VAL A 295 -7.02 -17.99 4.00
N THR A 296 -5.73 -18.28 3.75
CA THR A 296 -4.90 -18.92 4.78
C THR A 296 -4.81 -18.07 6.04
N GLN A 297 -4.99 -18.72 7.19
CA GLN A 297 -4.94 -18.09 8.51
C GLN A 297 -3.53 -18.17 9.13
N GLN A 298 -2.54 -18.67 8.38
CA GLN A 298 -1.15 -18.74 8.86
C GLN A 298 -0.51 -17.36 8.93
N ASN A 299 0.30 -17.12 9.96
CA ASN A 299 1.12 -15.92 10.06
C ASN A 299 2.32 -16.09 9.12
N LEU A 300 2.42 -15.20 8.12
CA LEU A 300 3.59 -15.12 7.25
C LEU A 300 4.54 -14.06 7.77
N PRO A 301 5.87 -14.31 7.81
CA PRO A 301 6.84 -13.29 8.18
C PRO A 301 6.72 -12.06 7.27
N PRO A 302 7.00 -10.84 7.77
CA PRO A 302 6.88 -9.63 6.96
C PRO A 302 7.81 -9.67 5.74
N ASP A 303 7.34 -9.08 4.65
CA ASP A 303 8.16 -8.89 3.45
C ASP A 303 9.22 -7.80 3.65
N ASP A 304 10.25 -7.79 2.80
CA ASP A 304 11.29 -6.76 2.83
C ASP A 304 10.78 -5.41 2.36
N TYR A 305 11.07 -4.35 3.13
CA TYR A 305 10.78 -2.94 2.82
C TYR A 305 12.04 -2.07 2.73
N SER A 306 13.23 -2.65 2.69
CA SER A 306 14.50 -1.91 2.76
C SER A 306 14.69 -0.88 1.64
N GLN A 307 13.97 -1.03 0.52
CA GLN A 307 13.98 -0.08 -0.60
C GLN A 307 12.73 0.83 -0.65
N GLY A 308 11.94 0.87 0.42
CA GLY A 308 10.75 1.71 0.50
C GLY A 308 9.52 1.15 -0.19
N PHE A 309 9.51 -0.13 -0.59
CA PHE A 309 8.36 -0.86 -1.11
C PHE A 309 8.47 -2.34 -0.78
N GLU A 310 7.34 -3.03 -0.76
CA GLU A 310 7.23 -4.45 -0.43
C GLU A 310 7.89 -5.34 -1.49
N ARG A 311 8.79 -6.23 -1.08
CA ARG A 311 9.52 -7.14 -1.96
C ARG A 311 9.63 -8.54 -1.38
N GLY A 312 9.45 -9.54 -2.22
CA GLY A 312 9.63 -10.94 -1.87
C GLY A 312 11.07 -11.42 -2.07
N ILE A 313 12.07 -10.73 -1.54
CA ILE A 313 13.49 -11.10 -1.72
C ILE A 313 14.05 -11.93 -0.57
N GLN A 314 13.46 -11.82 0.61
CA GLN A 314 13.89 -12.57 1.78
C GLN A 314 13.31 -13.98 1.73
N ILE A 315 14.20 -14.97 1.78
CA ILE A 315 13.87 -16.40 1.80
C ILE A 315 14.71 -16.99 2.91
N ASP A 316 14.05 -17.32 4.00
CA ASP A 316 14.65 -17.99 5.17
C ASP A 316 13.78 -19.16 5.60
N ASP A 317 14.28 -19.95 6.55
CA ASP A 317 13.57 -21.12 7.07
C ASP A 317 12.20 -20.75 7.66
N THR A 318 12.10 -19.59 8.29
CA THR A 318 10.85 -19.10 8.91
C THR A 318 9.77 -18.84 7.85
N TRP A 319 10.15 -18.23 6.73
CA TRP A 319 9.23 -18.01 5.62
C TRP A 319 8.83 -19.33 4.94
N ASP A 320 9.81 -20.23 4.69
CA ASP A 320 9.52 -21.52 4.04
C ASP A 320 8.62 -22.41 4.90
N GLU A 321 8.83 -22.43 6.22
CA GLU A 321 7.98 -23.14 7.18
C GLU A 321 6.54 -22.57 7.18
N ALA A 322 6.40 -21.24 7.29
CA ALA A 322 5.09 -20.59 7.29
C ALA A 322 4.31 -20.84 5.99
N VAL A 323 4.99 -20.75 4.83
CA VAL A 323 4.39 -21.10 3.53
C VAL A 323 4.04 -22.58 3.46
N THR A 324 4.85 -23.46 4.03
CA THR A 324 4.53 -24.90 4.08
C THR A 324 3.23 -25.15 4.85
N PHE A 325 3.04 -24.55 6.02
CA PHE A 325 1.78 -24.66 6.75
C PHE A 325 0.60 -24.07 5.99
N ALA A 326 0.78 -22.94 5.32
CA ALA A 326 -0.27 -22.33 4.51
C ALA A 326 -0.66 -23.23 3.30
N VAL A 327 0.31 -23.91 2.71
CA VAL A 327 0.07 -24.84 1.59
C VAL A 327 -0.57 -26.16 2.09
N LEU A 328 -0.24 -26.63 3.29
CA LEU A 328 -0.93 -27.77 3.92
C LEU A 328 -2.40 -27.43 4.19
N GLU A 329 -2.68 -26.24 4.76
CA GLU A 329 -4.05 -25.73 4.96
C GLU A 329 -4.83 -25.67 3.64
N ALA A 330 -4.18 -25.22 2.56
CA ALA A 330 -4.76 -25.18 1.21
C ALA A 330 -5.06 -26.58 0.65
N ALA A 331 -4.16 -27.54 0.88
CA ALA A 331 -4.34 -28.93 0.43
C ALA A 331 -5.49 -29.62 1.17
N GLU A 332 -5.58 -29.44 2.49
CA GLU A 332 -6.69 -29.93 3.31
C GLU A 332 -8.03 -29.36 2.84
N HIS A 333 -8.08 -28.03 2.58
CA HIS A 333 -9.25 -27.37 2.03
C HIS A 333 -9.68 -27.97 0.67
N ALA A 334 -8.72 -28.24 -0.22
CA ALA A 334 -9.00 -28.91 -1.51
C ALA A 334 -9.59 -30.30 -1.31
N ALA A 335 -9.05 -31.10 -0.39
CA ALA A 335 -9.55 -32.44 -0.07
C ALA A 335 -10.98 -32.41 0.49
N GLU A 336 -11.29 -31.46 1.38
CA GLU A 336 -12.67 -31.26 1.86
C GLU A 336 -13.64 -30.92 0.72
N LYS A 337 -13.24 -30.05 -0.21
CA LYS A 337 -14.09 -29.69 -1.36
C LYS A 337 -14.33 -30.87 -2.28
N VAL A 338 -13.28 -31.64 -2.56
CA VAL A 338 -13.41 -32.88 -3.32
C VAL A 338 -14.37 -33.87 -2.61
N SER A 339 -14.22 -34.06 -1.29
CA SER A 339 -15.11 -34.92 -0.50
C SER A 339 -16.58 -34.48 -0.62
N ARG A 340 -16.86 -33.17 -0.60
CA ARG A 340 -18.22 -32.65 -0.80
C ARG A 340 -18.71 -32.83 -2.23
N LEU A 341 -17.83 -32.70 -3.23
CA LEU A 341 -18.17 -32.88 -4.65
C LEU A 341 -18.60 -34.34 -4.96
N ILE A 342 -17.81 -35.32 -4.49
CA ILE A 342 -18.04 -36.73 -4.77
C ILE A 342 -19.15 -37.34 -3.91
N ARG A 343 -19.37 -36.85 -2.69
CA ARG A 343 -20.45 -37.26 -1.75
C ARG A 343 -20.67 -38.78 -1.70
N GLY A 344 -19.62 -39.55 -1.46
CA GLY A 344 -19.69 -41.00 -1.38
C GLY A 344 -19.69 -41.76 -2.71
N ARG A 345 -19.36 -41.06 -3.81
CA ARG A 345 -19.20 -41.67 -5.15
C ARG A 345 -17.72 -41.76 -5.54
N GLU A 346 -16.86 -42.16 -4.60
CA GLU A 346 -15.40 -42.20 -4.79
C GLU A 346 -14.98 -43.17 -5.94
N ASN A 347 -15.77 -44.18 -6.22
CA ASN A 347 -15.52 -45.19 -7.26
C ASN A 347 -16.20 -44.87 -8.60
N ASP A 348 -16.91 -43.74 -8.71
CA ASP A 348 -17.55 -43.32 -9.93
C ASP A 348 -16.49 -42.72 -10.91
N PRO A 349 -16.27 -43.36 -12.10
CA PRO A 349 -15.30 -42.86 -13.08
C PRO A 349 -15.52 -41.38 -13.48
N ASP A 350 -16.80 -40.98 -13.65
CA ASP A 350 -17.15 -39.60 -14.02
C ASP A 350 -16.71 -38.60 -12.95
N GLN A 351 -16.76 -38.99 -11.66
CA GLN A 351 -16.29 -38.12 -10.58
C GLN A 351 -14.76 -38.03 -10.58
N ARG A 352 -14.07 -39.12 -10.87
CA ARG A 352 -12.60 -39.12 -11.01
C ARG A 352 -12.14 -38.22 -12.12
N GLU A 353 -12.72 -38.32 -13.31
CA GLU A 353 -12.41 -37.47 -14.47
C GLU A 353 -12.63 -35.98 -14.14
N LYS A 354 -13.74 -35.64 -13.48
CA LYS A 354 -14.00 -34.27 -13.04
C LYS A 354 -12.93 -33.74 -12.08
N VAL A 355 -12.51 -34.54 -11.10
CA VAL A 355 -11.48 -34.11 -10.14
C VAL A 355 -10.11 -34.00 -10.81
N VAL A 356 -9.80 -34.86 -11.78
CA VAL A 356 -8.58 -34.74 -12.59
C VAL A 356 -8.59 -33.44 -13.40
N ALA A 357 -9.70 -33.13 -14.09
CA ALA A 357 -9.84 -31.88 -14.86
C ALA A 357 -9.68 -30.64 -13.96
N ILE A 358 -10.31 -30.64 -12.77
CA ILE A 358 -10.11 -29.59 -11.75
C ILE A 358 -8.64 -29.45 -11.36
N ALA A 359 -7.94 -30.57 -11.16
CA ALA A 359 -6.52 -30.57 -10.81
C ALA A 359 -5.64 -30.03 -11.94
N GLU A 360 -5.94 -30.37 -13.21
CA GLU A 360 -5.24 -29.79 -14.37
C GLU A 360 -5.41 -28.28 -14.46
N ASP A 361 -6.64 -27.79 -14.34
CA ASP A 361 -6.94 -26.35 -14.40
C ASP A 361 -6.28 -25.62 -13.23
N PHE A 362 -6.27 -26.20 -12.03
CA PHE A 362 -5.57 -25.64 -10.87
C PHE A 362 -4.07 -25.45 -11.14
N VAL A 363 -3.42 -26.46 -11.71
CA VAL A 363 -1.97 -26.40 -12.02
C VAL A 363 -1.69 -25.36 -13.12
N ARG A 364 -2.50 -25.33 -14.19
CA ARG A 364 -2.36 -24.34 -15.28
C ARG A 364 -2.48 -22.91 -14.78
N LEU A 365 -3.51 -22.64 -13.96
CA LEU A 365 -3.72 -21.32 -13.37
C LEU A 365 -2.58 -20.92 -12.42
N ALA A 366 -2.16 -21.84 -11.55
CA ALA A 366 -1.11 -21.60 -10.58
C ALA A 366 0.25 -21.34 -11.24
N PHE A 367 0.60 -22.10 -12.27
CA PHE A 367 1.87 -21.93 -12.99
C PHE A 367 1.84 -20.80 -14.03
N ARG A 368 0.63 -20.30 -14.36
CA ARG A 368 0.47 -19.18 -15.29
C ARG A 368 1.09 -19.44 -16.66
N GLU A 369 1.05 -20.68 -17.13
CA GLU A 369 1.66 -21.10 -18.39
C GLU A 369 0.92 -22.26 -19.04
N LYS A 370 1.23 -22.48 -20.32
CA LYS A 370 0.80 -23.68 -21.04
C LYS A 370 1.66 -24.86 -20.62
N LEU A 371 1.02 -25.94 -20.21
CA LEU A 371 1.68 -27.18 -19.82
C LEU A 371 1.64 -28.19 -20.97
N SER A 372 2.73 -28.92 -21.18
CA SER A 372 2.76 -30.04 -22.12
C SER A 372 2.00 -31.23 -21.56
N PRO A 373 1.56 -32.18 -22.42
CA PRO A 373 0.95 -33.43 -21.97
C PRO A 373 1.85 -34.23 -21.01
N GLU A 374 3.16 -34.22 -21.22
CA GLU A 374 4.15 -34.91 -20.39
C GLU A 374 4.25 -34.27 -19.02
N GLU A 375 4.18 -32.94 -18.93
CA GLU A 375 4.15 -32.20 -17.65
C GLU A 375 2.85 -32.52 -16.88
N LEU A 376 1.70 -32.49 -17.54
CA LEU A 376 0.42 -32.84 -16.92
C LEU A 376 0.40 -34.30 -16.44
N GLU A 377 0.94 -35.23 -17.22
CA GLU A 377 1.11 -36.62 -16.82
C GLU A 377 1.90 -36.72 -15.52
N TRP A 378 3.03 -36.00 -15.42
CA TRP A 378 3.91 -36.04 -14.26
C TRP A 378 3.34 -35.32 -13.04
N ILE A 379 2.76 -34.14 -13.24
CA ILE A 379 2.29 -33.29 -12.16
C ILE A 379 0.92 -33.75 -11.63
N VAL A 380 0.01 -34.17 -12.53
CA VAL A 380 -1.38 -34.52 -12.20
C VAL A 380 -1.63 -36.00 -12.27
N HIS A 381 -1.61 -36.61 -13.48
CA HIS A 381 -2.17 -37.93 -13.71
C HIS A 381 -1.53 -39.01 -12.88
N ARG A 382 -0.21 -39.04 -12.69
CA ARG A 382 0.50 -39.99 -11.83
C ARG A 382 0.09 -39.95 -10.35
N LYS A 383 -0.51 -38.82 -9.88
CA LYS A 383 -1.01 -38.71 -8.50
C LYS A 383 -2.40 -39.33 -8.36
N PHE A 384 -3.15 -39.43 -9.46
CA PHE A 384 -4.49 -40.03 -9.52
C PHE A 384 -4.46 -41.49 -9.88
N ASN A 385 -3.65 -42.28 -9.19
CA ASN A 385 -3.62 -43.74 -9.40
C ASN A 385 -4.89 -44.35 -8.79
N PRO A 386 -5.43 -45.47 -9.39
CA PRO A 386 -6.68 -46.12 -8.94
C PRO A 386 -6.72 -46.54 -7.48
N LYS A 387 -5.56 -46.79 -6.86
CA LYS A 387 -5.44 -47.23 -5.46
C LYS A 387 -5.38 -46.05 -4.47
N THR A 388 -5.27 -44.82 -4.95
CA THR A 388 -5.17 -43.62 -4.10
C THR A 388 -6.54 -42.96 -4.02
N PRO A 389 -7.05 -42.62 -2.81
CA PRO A 389 -8.27 -41.81 -2.67
C PRO A 389 -8.16 -40.50 -3.40
N LEU A 390 -9.28 -39.98 -3.95
CA LEU A 390 -9.31 -38.74 -4.71
C LEU A 390 -8.87 -37.52 -3.86
N GLN A 391 -9.23 -37.51 -2.58
CA GLN A 391 -8.82 -36.50 -1.60
C GLN A 391 -7.29 -36.42 -1.48
N THR A 392 -6.65 -37.60 -1.24
CA THR A 392 -5.18 -37.68 -1.15
C THR A 392 -4.51 -37.35 -2.48
N SER A 393 -5.14 -37.67 -3.61
CA SER A 393 -4.60 -37.31 -4.93
C SER A 393 -4.59 -35.82 -5.15
N ILE A 394 -5.69 -35.12 -4.84
CA ILE A 394 -5.75 -33.65 -4.97
C ILE A 394 -4.83 -32.94 -3.98
N GLU A 395 -4.71 -33.42 -2.73
CA GLU A 395 -3.75 -32.89 -1.76
C GLU A 395 -2.33 -32.92 -2.32
N LYS A 396 -1.89 -34.06 -2.90
CA LYS A 396 -0.55 -34.20 -3.50
C LYS A 396 -0.34 -33.22 -4.66
N VAL A 397 -1.37 -33.00 -5.50
CA VAL A 397 -1.28 -32.02 -6.61
C VAL A 397 -1.16 -30.61 -6.07
N VAL A 398 -2.00 -30.22 -5.11
CA VAL A 398 -1.98 -28.87 -4.50
C VAL A 398 -0.64 -28.61 -3.80
N LEU A 399 -0.16 -29.55 -2.97
CA LEU A 399 1.13 -29.45 -2.27
C LEU A 399 2.28 -29.27 -3.27
N PHE A 400 2.36 -30.13 -4.29
CA PHE A 400 3.40 -30.05 -5.30
C PHE A 400 3.37 -28.71 -6.06
N THR A 401 2.16 -28.27 -6.44
CA THR A 401 1.97 -27.07 -7.25
C THR A 401 2.32 -25.80 -6.46
N LEU A 402 1.80 -25.66 -5.26
CA LEU A 402 1.96 -24.42 -4.47
C LEU A 402 3.36 -24.28 -3.82
N LYS A 403 4.10 -25.40 -3.62
CA LYS A 403 5.51 -25.36 -3.18
C LYS A 403 6.49 -25.28 -4.36
N SER A 404 6.00 -25.33 -5.60
CA SER A 404 6.86 -25.23 -6.79
C SER A 404 7.42 -23.82 -6.96
N PRO A 405 8.70 -23.67 -7.32
CA PRO A 405 9.25 -22.38 -7.74
C PRO A 405 8.47 -21.73 -8.89
N ARG A 406 7.82 -22.50 -9.76
CA ARG A 406 6.97 -22.00 -10.85
C ARG A 406 5.77 -21.18 -10.33
N PHE A 407 5.23 -21.56 -9.17
CA PHE A 407 4.18 -20.80 -8.50
C PHE A 407 4.75 -19.64 -7.69
N LEU A 408 5.77 -19.92 -6.88
CA LEU A 408 6.30 -18.98 -5.88
C LEU A 408 7.07 -17.81 -6.51
N TYR A 409 7.67 -17.97 -7.69
CA TYR A 409 8.51 -16.97 -8.36
C TYR A 409 7.92 -16.56 -9.70
N PRO A 410 7.03 -15.55 -9.74
CA PRO A 410 6.26 -15.20 -10.92
C PRO A 410 7.11 -14.78 -12.14
N GLU A 411 8.28 -14.20 -11.91
CA GLU A 411 9.20 -13.78 -12.98
C GLU A 411 10.13 -14.93 -13.47
N TRP A 412 10.00 -16.13 -12.92
CA TRP A 412 10.80 -17.28 -13.33
C TRP A 412 10.71 -17.53 -14.83
N GLN A 413 9.51 -17.48 -15.39
CA GLN A 413 9.28 -17.69 -16.81
C GLN A 413 9.87 -16.58 -17.69
N ALA A 414 9.70 -15.32 -17.27
CA ALA A 414 10.25 -14.17 -18.00
C ALA A 414 11.77 -14.19 -18.04
N LEU A 415 12.42 -14.76 -17.01
CA LEU A 415 13.88 -14.91 -16.94
C LEU A 415 14.38 -16.19 -17.68
N ALA A 416 13.57 -17.25 -17.70
CA ALA A 416 13.92 -18.53 -18.32
C ALA A 416 13.52 -18.63 -19.80
N LYS A 417 12.43 -17.95 -20.18
CA LYS A 417 11.88 -17.91 -21.53
C LYS A 417 11.96 -16.50 -22.09
N ASP A 418 11.68 -16.33 -23.39
CA ASP A 418 11.62 -15.02 -24.02
C ASP A 418 10.43 -14.22 -23.41
N THR A 419 10.67 -12.94 -23.05
CA THR A 419 9.65 -11.99 -22.58
C THR A 419 8.50 -11.75 -23.60
N LYS A 420 8.58 -12.31 -24.78
CA LYS A 420 7.55 -12.25 -25.85
C LYS A 420 6.38 -13.21 -25.65
N ASP A 421 6.37 -13.98 -24.56
CA ASP A 421 5.29 -14.92 -24.28
C ASP A 421 4.06 -14.17 -23.70
N SER A 422 2.89 -14.38 -24.31
CA SER A 422 1.61 -13.81 -23.85
C SER A 422 1.22 -14.26 -22.44
N PHE A 423 1.65 -15.43 -21.98
CA PHE A 423 1.45 -15.87 -20.59
C PHE A 423 2.22 -15.00 -19.61
N VAL A 424 3.42 -14.54 -19.95
CA VAL A 424 4.19 -13.60 -19.14
C VAL A 424 3.45 -12.27 -19.02
N VAL A 425 2.92 -11.75 -20.13
CA VAL A 425 2.13 -10.50 -20.13
C VAL A 425 0.88 -10.65 -19.26
N ALA A 426 0.13 -11.75 -19.42
CA ALA A 426 -1.06 -12.02 -18.63
C ALA A 426 -0.75 -12.17 -17.12
N SER A 427 0.34 -12.87 -16.78
CA SER A 427 0.83 -13.03 -15.41
C SER A 427 1.17 -11.68 -14.77
N ARG A 428 1.97 -10.86 -15.46
CA ARG A 428 2.35 -9.52 -14.98
C ARG A 428 1.12 -8.63 -14.81
N LEU A 429 0.20 -8.63 -15.78
CA LEU A 429 -1.00 -7.82 -15.72
C LEU A 429 -1.89 -8.19 -14.52
N ALA A 430 -2.06 -9.48 -14.24
CA ALA A 430 -2.80 -9.97 -13.09
C ALA A 430 -2.10 -9.63 -11.76
N LEU A 431 -0.79 -9.81 -11.69
CA LEU A 431 0.00 -9.42 -10.51
C LEU A 431 -0.03 -7.92 -10.28
N TYR A 432 0.11 -7.10 -11.32
CA TYR A 432 0.18 -5.64 -11.18
C TYR A 432 -1.18 -5.02 -10.85
N LEU A 433 -2.29 -5.57 -11.34
CA LEU A 433 -3.63 -5.07 -11.06
C LEU A 433 -4.30 -5.73 -9.84
N TRP A 434 -4.08 -7.03 -9.61
CA TRP A 434 -4.85 -7.82 -8.65
C TRP A 434 -4.03 -8.44 -7.52
N ASP A 435 -2.69 -8.37 -7.58
CA ASP A 435 -1.79 -9.15 -6.71
C ASP A 435 -2.03 -10.65 -6.79
N SER A 436 -2.48 -11.16 -7.94
CA SER A 436 -2.98 -12.53 -8.07
C SER A 436 -2.59 -13.18 -9.39
N VAL A 437 -3.02 -14.43 -9.57
CA VAL A 437 -2.91 -15.17 -10.84
C VAL A 437 -3.93 -14.67 -11.86
N PRO A 438 -3.67 -14.85 -13.19
CA PRO A 438 -4.69 -14.65 -14.22
C PRO A 438 -5.93 -15.52 -13.95
N ASP A 439 -7.11 -15.00 -14.26
CA ASP A 439 -8.32 -15.83 -14.23
C ASP A 439 -8.40 -16.75 -15.46
N MET A 440 -9.33 -17.73 -15.43
CA MET A 440 -9.46 -18.70 -16.50
C MET A 440 -9.81 -18.04 -17.84
N ASN A 441 -10.61 -16.96 -17.84
CA ASN A 441 -10.94 -16.26 -19.08
C ASN A 441 -9.69 -15.68 -19.76
N MET A 442 -8.81 -15.10 -18.97
CA MET A 442 -7.54 -14.57 -19.47
C MET A 442 -6.62 -15.70 -19.94
N HIS A 443 -6.53 -16.79 -19.17
CA HIS A 443 -5.76 -17.98 -19.54
C HIS A 443 -6.24 -18.54 -20.88
N ASP A 444 -7.54 -18.69 -21.09
CA ASP A 444 -8.15 -19.17 -22.32
C ASP A 444 -7.90 -18.23 -23.51
N LEU A 445 -7.94 -16.90 -23.31
CA LEU A 445 -7.61 -15.93 -24.36
C LEU A 445 -6.15 -16.08 -24.82
N VAL A 446 -5.23 -16.29 -23.86
CA VAL A 446 -3.81 -16.53 -24.17
C VAL A 446 -3.62 -17.86 -24.90
N ASP A 447 -4.22 -18.95 -24.42
CA ASP A 447 -4.08 -20.28 -25.00
C ASP A 447 -4.63 -20.38 -26.44
N ARG A 448 -5.69 -19.62 -26.74
CA ARG A 448 -6.25 -19.47 -28.09
C ARG A 448 -5.49 -18.49 -29.00
N GLY A 449 -4.37 -17.90 -28.54
CA GLY A 449 -3.61 -16.91 -29.29
C GLY A 449 -4.33 -15.58 -29.50
N GLN A 450 -5.32 -15.27 -28.66
CA GLN A 450 -6.12 -14.03 -28.71
C GLN A 450 -5.57 -12.92 -27.80
N PHE A 451 -4.40 -13.09 -27.20
CA PHE A 451 -3.78 -12.13 -26.30
C PHE A 451 -2.43 -11.63 -26.87
N VAL A 452 -2.48 -11.16 -28.15
CA VAL A 452 -1.28 -10.80 -28.90
C VAL A 452 -1.33 -9.40 -29.52
N LYS A 453 -2.54 -8.77 -29.57
CA LYS A 453 -2.72 -7.42 -30.12
C LYS A 453 -2.80 -6.38 -29.01
N GLU A 454 -2.16 -5.23 -29.24
CA GLU A 454 -2.12 -4.12 -28.27
C GLU A 454 -3.51 -3.76 -27.74
N LEU A 455 -4.47 -3.54 -28.64
CA LEU A 455 -5.82 -3.15 -28.28
C LEU A 455 -6.55 -4.20 -27.43
N GLN A 456 -6.29 -5.50 -27.67
CA GLN A 456 -6.90 -6.58 -26.89
C GLN A 456 -6.40 -6.58 -25.45
N ILE A 457 -5.07 -6.45 -25.29
CA ILE A 457 -4.41 -6.42 -23.96
C ILE A 457 -4.80 -5.14 -23.19
N GLU A 458 -4.85 -3.98 -23.87
CA GLU A 458 -5.27 -2.73 -23.26
C GLU A 458 -6.75 -2.77 -22.81
N ASN A 459 -7.64 -3.34 -23.62
CA ASN A 459 -9.04 -3.51 -23.24
C ASN A 459 -9.20 -4.45 -22.03
N GLN A 460 -8.43 -5.53 -21.98
CA GLN A 460 -8.39 -6.42 -20.82
C GLN A 460 -7.90 -5.68 -19.57
N ALA A 461 -6.81 -4.92 -19.65
CA ALA A 461 -6.29 -4.10 -18.57
C ALA A 461 -7.36 -3.11 -18.06
N LYS A 462 -8.11 -2.47 -18.96
CA LYS A 462 -9.19 -1.56 -18.62
C LYS A 462 -10.31 -2.25 -17.86
N GLN A 463 -10.74 -3.44 -18.28
CA GLN A 463 -11.75 -4.23 -17.55
C GLN A 463 -11.23 -4.65 -16.17
N MET A 464 -9.97 -5.10 -16.09
CA MET A 464 -9.33 -5.52 -14.84
C MET A 464 -9.20 -4.37 -13.83
N THR A 465 -8.98 -3.14 -14.28
CA THR A 465 -8.88 -1.95 -13.42
C THR A 465 -10.21 -1.64 -12.71
N MET A 466 -11.35 -2.02 -13.30
CA MET A 466 -12.67 -1.83 -12.68
C MET A 466 -13.00 -2.89 -11.63
N ASP A 467 -12.21 -3.95 -11.53
CA ASP A 467 -12.39 -5.01 -10.52
C ASP A 467 -12.09 -4.47 -9.11
N PRO A 468 -12.89 -4.85 -8.10
CA PRO A 468 -12.62 -4.46 -6.70
C PRO A 468 -11.22 -4.78 -6.19
N ARG A 469 -10.57 -5.85 -6.69
CA ARG A 469 -9.18 -6.21 -6.33
C ARG A 469 -8.19 -5.13 -6.78
N ALA A 470 -8.35 -4.60 -8.00
CA ALA A 470 -7.52 -3.51 -8.51
C ALA A 470 -7.73 -2.22 -7.72
N GLN A 471 -8.99 -1.91 -7.37
CA GLN A 471 -9.31 -0.76 -6.52
C GLN A 471 -8.68 -0.90 -5.13
N ALA A 472 -8.74 -2.09 -4.53
CA ALA A 472 -8.13 -2.37 -3.23
C ALA A 472 -6.59 -2.26 -3.30
N LYS A 473 -5.95 -2.71 -4.38
CA LYS A 473 -4.51 -2.56 -4.57
C LYS A 473 -4.09 -1.09 -4.73
N PHE A 474 -4.85 -0.31 -5.50
CA PHE A 474 -4.58 1.13 -5.61
C PHE A 474 -4.81 1.86 -4.29
N HIS A 475 -5.80 1.44 -3.51
CA HIS A 475 -6.03 1.93 -2.16
C HIS A 475 -4.84 1.64 -1.23
N ASP A 476 -4.32 0.42 -1.26
CA ASP A 476 -3.14 0.02 -0.51
C ASP A 476 -1.88 0.82 -0.91
N PHE A 477 -1.71 1.09 -2.21
CA PHE A 477 -0.69 2.02 -2.67
C PHE A 477 -0.84 3.41 -2.05
N LEU A 478 -2.06 3.96 -2.02
CA LEU A 478 -2.29 5.29 -1.46
C LEU A 478 -2.04 5.35 0.05
N LEU A 479 -2.36 4.27 0.79
CA LEU A 479 -1.97 4.13 2.19
C LEU A 479 -0.45 4.23 2.36
N HIS A 480 0.28 3.50 1.55
CA HIS A 480 1.74 3.50 1.55
C HIS A 480 2.30 4.86 1.14
N TRP A 481 1.81 5.41 0.03
CA TRP A 481 2.26 6.70 -0.50
C TRP A 481 2.01 7.86 0.46
N LEU A 482 0.89 7.84 1.19
CA LEU A 482 0.54 8.83 2.21
C LEU A 482 1.19 8.56 3.59
N GLU A 483 2.05 7.55 3.68
CA GLU A 483 2.72 7.15 4.93
C GLU A 483 1.73 6.81 6.06
N MET A 484 0.61 6.18 5.69
CA MET A 484 -0.50 5.80 6.58
C MET A 484 -0.48 4.32 6.98
N ASN A 485 0.62 3.61 6.73
CA ASN A 485 0.77 2.17 7.04
C ASN A 485 1.05 1.91 8.53
N ALA A 486 1.05 2.93 9.38
CA ALA A 486 1.18 2.75 10.81
C ALA A 486 0.06 1.83 11.32
N GLU A 487 0.41 0.86 12.16
CA GLU A 487 -0.55 -0.04 12.82
C GLU A 487 -1.43 0.70 13.82
N GLU A 488 -1.03 1.93 14.19
CA GLU A 488 -1.72 2.75 15.18
C GLU A 488 -2.26 4.06 14.58
N LEU A 489 -3.41 4.47 15.07
CA LEU A 489 -3.97 5.78 14.78
C LEU A 489 -3.17 6.89 15.48
N PRO A 490 -3.13 8.13 14.92
CA PRO A 490 -2.44 9.23 15.58
C PRO A 490 -3.03 9.50 16.97
N SER A 491 -2.20 9.35 17.99
CA SER A 491 -2.55 9.62 19.40
C SER A 491 -2.09 11.02 19.81
N LYS A 492 -2.91 11.70 20.61
CA LYS A 492 -2.65 13.06 21.11
C LYS A 492 -2.79 13.13 22.63
N SER A 493 -2.10 14.12 23.23
CA SER A 493 -2.20 14.39 24.65
C SER A 493 -3.65 14.73 25.03
N THR A 494 -4.25 13.93 25.89
CA THR A 494 -5.61 14.17 26.38
C THR A 494 -5.72 15.43 27.24
N GLN A 495 -4.59 15.88 27.83
CA GLN A 495 -4.54 17.13 28.58
C GLN A 495 -4.67 18.35 27.65
N LYS A 496 -4.01 18.31 26.47
CA LYS A 496 -3.99 19.44 25.52
C LYS A 496 -5.14 19.36 24.51
N TYR A 497 -5.53 18.13 24.13
CA TYR A 497 -6.55 17.85 23.13
C TYR A 497 -7.58 16.83 23.65
N PRO A 498 -8.36 17.18 24.71
CA PRO A 498 -9.26 16.22 25.38
C PRO A 498 -10.33 15.62 24.46
N ASP A 499 -10.75 16.36 23.44
CA ASP A 499 -11.78 15.94 22.50
C ASP A 499 -11.23 15.20 21.25
N PHE A 500 -9.89 15.02 21.14
CA PHE A 500 -9.28 14.27 20.04
C PHE A 500 -9.17 12.79 20.43
N SER A 501 -10.26 12.06 20.21
CA SER A 501 -10.31 10.63 20.50
C SER A 501 -9.76 9.76 19.38
N SER A 502 -9.45 8.48 19.67
CA SER A 502 -9.10 7.48 18.67
C SER A 502 -10.23 7.25 17.64
N PHE A 503 -11.49 7.36 18.06
CA PHE A 503 -12.65 7.32 17.14
C PHE A 503 -12.67 8.50 16.17
N LEU A 504 -12.34 9.70 16.64
CA LEU A 504 -12.21 10.85 15.75
C LEU A 504 -11.05 10.67 14.77
N ALA A 505 -9.91 10.15 15.22
CA ALA A 505 -8.77 9.82 14.35
C ALA A 505 -9.15 8.77 13.30
N LEU A 506 -9.93 7.75 13.67
CA LEU A 506 -10.46 6.73 12.74
C LEU A 506 -11.42 7.36 11.72
N ASP A 507 -12.31 8.24 12.15
CA ASP A 507 -13.23 8.94 11.26
C ASP A 507 -12.49 9.87 10.29
N LEU A 508 -11.42 10.54 10.74
CA LEU A 508 -10.54 11.35 9.89
C LEU A 508 -9.81 10.49 8.85
N ARG A 509 -9.35 9.29 9.23
CA ARG A 509 -8.77 8.33 8.28
C ARG A 509 -9.80 7.93 7.21
N ARG A 510 -11.03 7.61 7.62
CA ARG A 510 -12.14 7.31 6.71
C ARG A 510 -12.49 8.47 5.81
N SER A 511 -12.52 9.69 6.35
CA SER A 511 -12.75 10.92 5.61
C SER A 511 -11.77 11.06 4.44
N LEU A 512 -10.47 10.90 4.72
CA LEU A 512 -9.43 10.99 3.70
C LEU A 512 -9.64 9.96 2.59
N PHE A 513 -9.85 8.68 2.94
CA PHE A 513 -10.05 7.63 1.94
C PHE A 513 -11.31 7.79 1.11
N ARG A 514 -12.44 8.13 1.75
CA ARG A 514 -13.70 8.38 1.02
C ARG A 514 -13.55 9.54 0.04
N THR A 515 -12.81 10.57 0.44
CA THR A 515 -12.51 11.72 -0.42
C THR A 515 -11.68 11.28 -1.63
N ILE A 516 -10.65 10.46 -1.42
CA ILE A 516 -9.79 9.94 -2.48
C ILE A 516 -10.57 9.00 -3.41
N GLU A 517 -11.34 8.05 -2.86
CA GLU A 517 -12.18 7.13 -3.64
C GLU A 517 -13.13 7.91 -4.56
N LYS A 518 -13.74 8.97 -4.03
CA LYS A 518 -14.64 9.84 -4.79
C LYS A 518 -13.94 10.59 -5.92
N ILE A 519 -12.73 11.09 -5.67
CA ILE A 519 -11.92 11.76 -6.69
C ILE A 519 -11.52 10.76 -7.79
N VAL A 520 -10.96 9.62 -7.41
CA VAL A 520 -10.35 8.67 -8.35
C VAL A 520 -11.40 7.91 -9.16
N TRP A 521 -12.39 7.32 -8.47
CA TRP A 521 -13.29 6.35 -9.10
C TRP A 521 -14.64 6.94 -9.54
N GLU A 522 -15.21 7.85 -8.75
CA GLU A 522 -16.53 8.42 -9.08
C GLU A 522 -16.41 9.61 -10.05
N LYS A 523 -15.51 10.57 -9.74
CA LYS A 523 -15.34 11.79 -10.53
C LYS A 523 -14.33 11.66 -11.66
N LYS A 524 -13.57 10.55 -11.71
CA LYS A 524 -12.45 10.36 -12.65
C LYS A 524 -11.47 11.55 -12.65
N GLY A 525 -11.08 11.98 -11.45
CA GLY A 525 -10.25 13.15 -11.24
C GLY A 525 -8.83 12.97 -11.76
N HIS A 526 -8.19 14.07 -12.11
CA HIS A 526 -6.79 14.14 -12.49
C HIS A 526 -5.89 14.20 -11.24
N PHE A 527 -4.59 14.03 -11.43
CA PHE A 527 -3.61 14.13 -10.34
C PHE A 527 -3.64 15.50 -9.65
N GLU A 528 -3.88 16.58 -10.40
CA GLU A 528 -4.08 17.92 -9.84
C GLU A 528 -5.29 17.98 -8.91
N ASP A 529 -6.44 17.40 -9.31
CA ASP A 529 -7.66 17.39 -8.49
C ASP A 529 -7.44 16.62 -7.18
N PHE A 530 -6.63 15.56 -7.22
CA PHE A 530 -6.21 14.80 -6.05
C PHE A 530 -5.31 15.62 -5.11
N LEU A 531 -4.31 16.31 -5.67
CA LEU A 531 -3.43 17.18 -4.86
C LEU A 531 -4.15 18.40 -4.30
N ARG A 532 -5.07 19.03 -5.07
CA ARG A 532 -5.83 20.19 -4.62
C ARG A 532 -6.87 19.84 -3.56
N MET A 533 -7.46 18.68 -3.63
CA MET A 533 -8.49 18.19 -2.70
C MET A 533 -9.45 19.30 -2.21
N GLU A 534 -10.09 19.98 -3.14
CA GLU A 534 -10.97 21.13 -2.85
C GLU A 534 -12.20 20.78 -2.00
N ASN A 535 -12.55 19.50 -2.00
CA ASN A 535 -13.65 18.97 -1.20
C ASN A 535 -13.17 17.77 -0.40
N PHE A 536 -13.75 17.55 0.77
CA PHE A 536 -13.49 16.39 1.60
C PHE A 536 -14.78 15.88 2.25
N GLU A 537 -14.80 14.58 2.52
CA GLU A 537 -15.93 13.91 3.15
C GLU A 537 -15.83 14.06 4.68
N SER A 538 -16.93 14.37 5.34
CA SER A 538 -16.96 14.58 6.80
C SER A 538 -18.26 14.07 7.39
N ASN A 539 -18.19 13.39 8.52
CA ASN A 539 -19.33 13.06 9.35
C ASN A 539 -19.57 14.17 10.41
N ARG A 540 -20.58 13.99 11.25
CA ARG A 540 -20.91 15.00 12.28
C ARG A 540 -19.77 15.23 13.26
N ALA A 541 -19.12 14.18 13.75
CA ALA A 541 -18.04 14.28 14.72
C ALA A 541 -16.87 15.13 14.18
N ILE A 542 -16.44 14.88 12.95
CA ILE A 542 -15.40 15.69 12.28
C ILE A 542 -15.89 17.13 12.09
N ALA A 543 -17.13 17.31 11.58
CA ALA A 543 -17.68 18.63 11.30
C ALA A 543 -17.72 19.50 12.57
N GLU A 544 -18.27 18.98 13.65
CA GLU A 544 -18.35 19.68 14.94
C GLU A 544 -16.97 19.98 15.51
N TYR A 545 -16.03 19.00 15.46
CA TYR A 545 -14.68 19.20 15.98
C TYR A 545 -13.92 20.32 15.29
N TYR A 546 -14.12 20.50 13.97
CA TYR A 546 -13.49 21.56 13.18
C TYR A 546 -14.37 22.79 12.95
N GLY A 547 -15.50 22.91 13.69
CA GLY A 547 -16.35 24.10 13.64
C GLY A 547 -17.20 24.25 12.39
N MET A 548 -17.53 23.16 11.70
CA MET A 548 -18.41 23.14 10.55
C MET A 548 -19.85 22.82 10.95
N GLN A 549 -20.84 23.37 10.22
CA GLN A 549 -22.24 23.06 10.44
C GLN A 549 -22.62 21.79 9.67
N PHE A 550 -22.90 20.70 10.41
CA PHE A 550 -23.38 19.44 9.82
C PHE A 550 -24.88 19.52 9.51
N PRO A 551 -25.35 19.02 8.35
CA PRO A 551 -26.76 19.03 7.99
C PRO A 551 -27.63 18.25 9.00
N LYS A 552 -28.70 18.89 9.49
CA LYS A 552 -29.55 18.29 10.56
C LYS A 552 -30.33 17.07 10.09
N GLU A 553 -30.67 16.99 8.81
CA GLU A 553 -31.39 15.90 8.18
C GLU A 553 -30.56 14.63 7.95
N LYS A 554 -29.25 14.71 8.09
CA LYS A 554 -28.32 13.59 7.95
C LYS A 554 -28.08 12.89 9.29
N LYS A 555 -27.90 11.57 9.27
CA LYS A 555 -27.48 10.81 10.44
C LYS A 555 -26.05 11.22 10.87
N ALA A 556 -25.72 11.15 12.13
CA ALA A 556 -24.41 11.56 12.65
C ALA A 556 -23.25 10.80 12.00
N THR A 557 -23.47 9.56 11.59
CA THR A 557 -22.51 8.66 10.96
C THR A 557 -22.43 8.81 9.44
N ASP A 558 -23.36 9.55 8.80
CA ASP A 558 -23.31 9.79 7.38
C ASP A 558 -22.16 10.72 7.04
N PHE A 559 -21.42 10.40 5.98
CA PHE A 559 -20.41 11.31 5.43
C PHE A 559 -21.05 12.20 4.36
N VAL A 560 -20.76 13.48 4.44
CA VAL A 560 -21.22 14.50 3.49
C VAL A 560 -20.01 15.32 3.01
N THR A 561 -20.12 15.85 1.80
CA THR A 561 -19.04 16.63 1.18
C THR A 561 -19.04 18.08 1.70
N PHE A 562 -17.87 18.53 2.18
CA PHE A 562 -17.62 19.92 2.55
C PHE A 562 -16.56 20.52 1.63
N HIS A 563 -16.68 21.81 1.32
CA HIS A 563 -15.65 22.54 0.62
C HIS A 563 -14.52 22.94 1.58
N SER A 564 -13.27 22.66 1.22
CA SER A 564 -12.10 22.82 2.08
C SER A 564 -11.85 24.27 2.53
N SER A 565 -12.20 25.26 1.70
CA SER A 565 -12.04 26.67 2.03
C SER A 565 -12.85 27.12 3.27
N LYS A 566 -13.96 26.43 3.60
CA LYS A 566 -14.77 26.75 4.80
C LYS A 566 -14.00 26.55 6.11
N ILE A 567 -12.94 25.76 6.09
CA ILE A 567 -12.07 25.52 7.24
C ILE A 567 -10.62 25.94 6.99
N LYS A 568 -10.42 26.93 6.10
CA LYS A 568 -9.11 27.51 5.74
C LYS A 568 -8.09 26.47 5.26
N ARG A 569 -8.54 25.38 4.57
CA ARG A 569 -7.68 24.31 4.05
C ARG A 569 -7.52 24.43 2.55
N GLN A 570 -6.35 24.01 2.08
CA GLN A 570 -6.02 24.02 0.65
C GLN A 570 -5.03 22.89 0.37
N GLY A 571 -5.50 21.85 -0.29
CA GLY A 571 -4.69 20.74 -0.73
C GLY A 571 -4.68 19.53 0.22
N LEU A 572 -4.35 18.38 -0.34
CA LEU A 572 -4.22 17.10 0.32
C LEU A 572 -3.37 17.15 1.61
N HIS A 573 -2.23 17.85 1.54
CA HIS A 573 -1.28 18.00 2.64
C HIS A 573 -1.82 18.77 3.85
N THR A 574 -2.98 19.43 3.70
CA THR A 574 -3.69 20.10 4.81
C THR A 574 -4.83 19.27 5.38
N HIS A 575 -5.05 18.02 4.91
CA HIS A 575 -6.07 17.15 5.47
C HIS A 575 -5.78 16.87 6.96
N PRO A 576 -6.79 16.97 7.86
CA PRO A 576 -6.57 16.86 9.31
C PRO A 576 -5.88 15.57 9.73
N TYR A 577 -6.22 14.45 9.10
CA TYR A 577 -5.57 13.18 9.39
C TYR A 577 -4.06 13.25 9.15
N LEU A 578 -3.64 13.75 7.99
CA LEU A 578 -2.21 13.86 7.63
C LEU A 578 -1.47 14.84 8.55
N LEU A 579 -2.09 15.99 8.87
CA LEU A 579 -1.50 16.94 9.80
C LEU A 579 -1.34 16.33 11.21
N ALA A 580 -2.30 15.53 11.66
CA ALA A 580 -2.23 14.85 12.95
C ALA A 580 -1.20 13.71 12.93
N SER A 581 -1.14 12.90 11.88
CA SER A 581 -0.17 11.81 11.74
C SER A 581 1.27 12.30 11.73
N HIS A 582 1.51 13.48 11.11
CA HIS A 582 2.83 14.10 11.04
C HIS A 582 3.03 15.18 12.13
N SER A 583 2.61 14.89 13.37
CA SER A 583 2.77 15.77 14.52
C SER A 583 3.08 14.99 15.79
N TYR A 584 3.73 15.66 16.75
CA TYR A 584 3.91 15.10 18.08
C TYR A 584 2.58 15.00 18.85
N ALA A 585 2.59 14.39 20.02
CA ALA A 585 1.39 14.27 20.84
C ALA A 585 0.80 15.64 21.27
N GLU A 586 1.66 16.61 21.53
CA GLU A 586 1.25 17.93 22.05
C GLU A 586 1.46 19.08 21.06
N GLU A 587 2.43 18.96 20.16
CA GLU A 587 2.85 20.04 19.29
C GLU A 587 2.86 19.60 17.80
N SER A 588 2.71 20.59 16.90
CA SER A 588 2.98 20.36 15.48
C SER A 588 4.43 19.95 15.27
N SER A 589 4.70 19.25 14.17
CA SER A 589 6.08 18.92 13.77
C SER A 589 6.40 19.48 12.38
N PRO A 590 7.02 20.65 12.32
CA PRO A 590 7.46 21.21 11.04
C PRO A 590 8.38 20.26 10.27
N ILE A 591 9.22 19.49 10.98
CA ILE A 591 10.15 18.54 10.35
C ILE A 591 9.38 17.42 9.67
N HIS A 592 8.51 16.69 10.38
CA HIS A 592 7.75 15.56 9.79
C HIS A 592 6.83 16.03 8.67
N ARG A 593 6.08 17.13 8.88
CA ARG A 593 5.23 17.74 7.85
C ARG A 593 6.04 18.21 6.64
N GLY A 594 7.21 18.79 6.89
CA GLY A 594 8.11 19.28 5.85
C GLY A 594 8.69 18.16 5.00
N VAL A 595 9.10 17.05 5.63
CA VAL A 595 9.55 15.84 4.91
C VAL A 595 8.44 15.26 4.04
N PHE A 596 7.23 15.09 4.61
CA PHE A 596 6.07 14.60 3.86
C PHE A 596 5.77 15.47 2.64
N VAL A 597 5.64 16.79 2.82
CA VAL A 597 5.35 17.71 1.72
C VAL A 597 6.45 17.71 0.68
N SER A 598 7.72 17.74 1.11
CA SER A 598 8.85 17.73 0.18
C SER A 598 8.88 16.47 -0.68
N ARG A 599 8.64 15.29 -0.09
CA ARG A 599 8.65 14.02 -0.82
C ARG A 599 7.41 13.80 -1.67
N LYS A 600 6.22 14.00 -1.09
CA LYS A 600 4.95 13.56 -1.72
C LYS A 600 4.28 14.65 -2.55
N ILE A 601 4.39 15.91 -2.15
CA ILE A 601 3.75 17.03 -2.86
C ILE A 601 4.69 17.66 -3.87
N LEU A 602 5.98 17.87 -3.49
CA LEU A 602 6.97 18.46 -4.38
C LEU A 602 7.78 17.43 -5.19
N GLY A 603 7.66 16.13 -4.88
CA GLY A 603 8.39 15.06 -5.56
C GLY A 603 9.91 15.11 -5.37
N ARG A 604 10.39 15.75 -4.27
CA ARG A 604 11.82 15.95 -4.03
C ARG A 604 12.43 14.74 -3.33
N THR A 605 13.65 14.40 -3.74
CA THR A 605 14.43 13.32 -3.10
C THR A 605 15.09 13.83 -1.82
N LEU A 606 14.67 13.28 -0.68
CA LEU A 606 15.31 13.53 0.61
C LEU A 606 16.00 12.25 1.10
N ARG A 607 17.32 12.30 1.24
CA ARG A 607 18.09 11.17 1.78
C ARG A 607 17.95 11.13 3.30
N PRO A 608 17.91 9.94 3.92
CA PRO A 608 17.97 9.84 5.37
C PRO A 608 19.31 10.42 5.87
N PRO A 609 19.30 11.16 6.99
CA PRO A 609 20.53 11.68 7.57
C PRO A 609 21.43 10.54 8.05
N LYS A 610 22.76 10.78 8.10
CA LYS A 610 23.72 9.85 8.72
C LYS A 610 23.44 9.72 10.21
N GLU A 611 23.13 10.82 10.86
CA GLU A 611 22.76 10.90 12.27
C GLU A 611 21.45 11.69 12.42
N ALA A 612 20.55 11.19 13.24
CA ALA A 612 19.31 11.87 13.58
C ALA A 612 19.43 12.47 15.00
N VAL A 613 19.19 13.76 15.12
CA VAL A 613 19.05 14.41 16.43
C VAL A 613 17.59 14.30 16.87
N SER A 614 17.36 13.71 18.06
CA SER A 614 16.02 13.63 18.62
C SER A 614 15.54 15.01 19.06
N PHE A 615 14.30 15.34 18.75
CA PHE A 615 13.65 16.54 19.25
C PHE A 615 13.06 16.27 20.63
N SER A 616 13.48 17.07 21.62
CA SER A 616 12.83 17.11 22.94
C SER A 616 12.32 18.53 23.22
N ASN A 617 11.06 18.65 23.57
CA ASN A 617 10.44 19.96 23.83
C ASN A 617 11.03 20.63 25.09
N SER A 618 11.50 19.83 26.05
CA SER A 618 12.15 20.28 27.29
C SER A 618 13.48 21.00 27.10
N ASP A 619 14.13 20.82 25.93
CA ASP A 619 15.44 21.41 25.64
C ASP A 619 15.34 22.89 25.22
N PHE A 620 14.12 23.43 25.10
CA PHE A 620 13.88 24.77 24.61
C PHE A 620 13.04 25.59 25.57
N ASP A 621 13.15 26.92 25.44
CA ASP A 621 12.29 27.87 26.17
C ASP A 621 10.80 27.59 25.83
N PRO A 622 9.96 27.34 26.84
CA PRO A 622 8.53 27.07 26.63
C PRO A 622 7.79 28.16 25.86
N SER A 623 8.26 29.40 25.91
CA SER A 623 7.66 30.52 25.17
C SER A 623 7.99 30.54 23.67
N TRP A 624 8.91 29.67 23.20
CA TRP A 624 9.29 29.62 21.81
C TRP A 624 8.23 28.92 20.94
N THR A 625 8.03 29.46 19.75
CA THR A 625 7.24 28.79 18.71
C THR A 625 8.00 27.58 18.14
N MET A 626 7.32 26.62 17.55
CA MET A 626 7.98 25.45 16.91
C MET A 626 8.98 25.89 15.84
N ARG A 627 8.68 26.97 15.09
CA ARG A 627 9.63 27.56 14.14
C ARG A 627 10.95 27.98 14.81
N GLN A 628 10.88 28.63 15.96
CA GLN A 628 12.09 29.05 16.70
C GLN A 628 12.90 27.84 17.19
N LYS A 629 12.22 26.84 17.77
CA LYS A 629 12.85 25.59 18.24
C LYS A 629 13.55 24.84 17.11
N VAL A 630 12.84 24.60 16.01
CA VAL A 630 13.36 23.85 14.85
C VAL A 630 14.47 24.64 14.15
N SER A 631 14.33 25.95 13.97
CA SER A 631 15.39 26.77 13.37
C SER A 631 16.68 26.75 14.19
N THR A 632 16.59 26.69 15.51
CA THR A 632 17.76 26.58 16.40
C THR A 632 18.39 25.19 16.30
N LEU A 633 17.58 24.12 16.34
CA LEU A 633 18.05 22.74 16.27
C LEU A 633 18.77 22.44 14.95
N THR A 634 18.27 22.98 13.84
CA THR A 634 18.75 22.67 12.49
C THR A 634 19.75 23.70 11.94
N LYS A 635 20.24 24.64 12.78
CA LYS A 635 21.16 25.70 12.40
C LYS A 635 22.51 25.26 11.83
N PRO A 636 23.13 24.11 12.26
CA PRO A 636 24.38 23.65 11.68
C PRO A 636 24.30 23.49 10.16
N ALA A 637 25.41 23.82 9.46
CA ALA A 637 25.43 23.87 7.99
C ALA A 637 25.13 22.51 7.34
N ASN A 638 25.63 21.41 7.93
CA ASN A 638 25.34 20.04 7.50
C ASN A 638 23.85 19.70 7.62
N CYS A 639 23.16 20.19 8.66
CA CYS A 639 21.72 20.00 8.81
C CYS A 639 20.95 20.82 7.76
N MET A 640 21.37 22.07 7.51
CA MET A 640 20.71 22.98 6.56
C MET A 640 20.76 22.51 5.11
N SER A 641 21.62 21.56 4.76
CA SER A 641 21.64 20.97 3.41
C SER A 641 20.29 20.38 2.98
N CYS A 642 19.54 19.76 3.92
CA CYS A 642 18.20 19.23 3.72
C CYS A 642 17.13 20.15 4.36
N HIS A 643 17.46 20.73 5.53
CA HIS A 643 16.49 21.47 6.33
C HIS A 643 16.15 22.85 5.77
N ASP A 644 16.89 23.39 4.81
CA ASP A 644 16.45 24.58 4.07
C ASP A 644 15.12 24.32 3.33
N LEU A 645 14.95 23.16 2.74
CA LEU A 645 13.70 22.74 2.09
C LEU A 645 12.67 22.23 3.12
N ILE A 646 13.09 21.32 4.01
CA ILE A 646 12.19 20.71 5.01
C ILE A 646 11.57 21.76 5.91
N ASN A 647 12.37 22.70 6.42
CA ASN A 647 11.90 23.76 7.29
C ASN A 647 10.94 24.71 6.55
N SER A 648 11.28 25.08 5.33
CA SER A 648 10.43 25.97 4.52
C SER A 648 9.06 25.36 4.25
N THR A 649 9.02 24.11 3.81
CA THR A 649 7.75 23.40 3.56
C THR A 649 6.97 23.17 4.85
N GLY A 650 7.65 22.80 5.95
CA GLY A 650 7.01 22.55 7.24
C GLY A 650 6.50 23.82 7.93
N PHE A 651 7.25 24.92 7.91
CA PHE A 651 6.83 26.20 8.49
C PHE A 651 5.61 26.81 7.81
N SER A 652 5.40 26.53 6.52
CA SER A 652 4.19 26.93 5.81
C SER A 652 2.92 26.31 6.38
N LEU A 653 3.04 25.19 7.13
CA LEU A 653 1.94 24.45 7.75
C LEU A 653 1.75 24.75 9.25
N GLU A 654 2.53 25.67 9.82
CA GLU A 654 2.43 26.03 11.25
C GLU A 654 1.13 26.76 11.60
N GLY A 655 0.38 27.26 10.62
CA GLY A 655 -1.00 27.71 10.80
C GLY A 655 -1.98 26.61 11.22
N PHE A 656 -1.50 25.36 11.39
CA PHE A 656 -2.26 24.23 11.91
C PHE A 656 -1.55 23.62 13.13
N ASP A 657 -2.31 23.37 14.20
CA ASP A 657 -1.82 22.73 15.42
C ASP A 657 -1.56 21.21 15.24
N ALA A 658 -1.29 20.50 16.36
CA ALA A 658 -0.98 19.06 16.34
C ALA A 658 -2.16 18.17 15.91
N VAL A 659 -3.39 18.65 16.01
CA VAL A 659 -4.61 17.96 15.55
C VAL A 659 -5.14 18.50 14.23
N GLY A 660 -4.41 19.43 13.64
CA GLY A 660 -4.79 20.05 12.37
C GLY A 660 -5.87 21.14 12.49
N LYS A 661 -6.18 21.68 13.67
CA LYS A 661 -7.01 22.90 13.79
C LYS A 661 -6.23 24.13 13.33
N ALA A 662 -6.90 25.03 12.62
CA ALA A 662 -6.30 26.28 12.19
C ALA A 662 -6.01 27.16 13.42
N ARG A 663 -4.82 27.79 13.43
CA ARG A 663 -4.40 28.72 14.49
C ARG A 663 -3.64 29.92 13.88
N GLU A 664 -3.70 31.05 14.55
CA GLU A 664 -3.00 32.28 14.14
C GLU A 664 -1.87 32.64 15.13
N GLU A 665 -1.91 32.04 16.35
CA GLU A 665 -0.94 32.28 17.40
C GLU A 665 -0.44 30.98 18.02
N MET A 666 0.76 31.03 18.60
CA MET A 666 1.34 29.98 19.41
C MET A 666 2.13 30.60 20.57
N ASN A 667 1.83 30.18 21.80
CA ASN A 667 2.43 30.70 23.03
C ASN A 667 2.33 32.25 23.14
N GLY A 668 1.19 32.83 22.69
CA GLY A 668 0.94 34.27 22.69
C GLY A 668 1.73 35.07 21.62
N LYS A 669 2.36 34.39 20.68
CA LYS A 669 3.09 34.97 19.57
C LYS A 669 2.38 34.68 18.24
N PRO A 670 2.24 35.67 17.35
CA PRO A 670 1.69 35.46 16.02
C PRO A 670 2.55 34.47 15.22
N ILE A 671 1.90 33.60 14.46
CA ILE A 671 2.57 32.60 13.64
C ILE A 671 3.02 33.23 12.32
N ASN A 672 4.31 33.14 12.03
CA ASN A 672 4.87 33.54 10.75
C ASN A 672 4.84 32.37 9.75
N LEU A 673 4.02 32.47 8.71
CA LEU A 673 3.92 31.50 7.61
C LEU A 673 4.77 31.88 6.39
N GLY A 674 5.49 33.01 6.44
CA GLY A 674 6.39 33.43 5.39
C GLY A 674 7.63 32.54 5.36
N VAL A 675 7.96 31.99 4.22
CA VAL A 675 9.11 31.08 4.02
C VAL A 675 9.79 31.39 2.69
N LYS A 676 11.07 31.05 2.64
CA LYS A 676 11.88 31.09 1.43
C LYS A 676 12.12 29.69 0.94
N TYR A 677 11.98 29.48 -0.34
CA TYR A 677 12.11 28.20 -1.00
C TYR A 677 12.91 28.35 -2.30
N MET A 678 13.85 27.45 -2.55
CA MET A 678 14.60 27.39 -3.80
C MET A 678 13.86 26.48 -4.78
N ASP A 679 13.45 27.02 -5.93
CA ASP A 679 12.80 26.24 -6.99
C ASP A 679 13.81 25.30 -7.71
N GLU A 680 13.36 24.59 -8.71
CA GLU A 680 14.16 23.61 -9.46
C GLU A 680 15.24 24.29 -10.33
N GLU A 681 15.03 25.54 -10.72
CA GLU A 681 15.99 26.35 -11.47
C GLU A 681 17.01 27.06 -10.56
N GLY A 682 16.91 26.90 -9.25
CA GLY A 682 17.81 27.55 -8.29
C GLY A 682 17.40 28.97 -7.88
N ASN A 683 16.22 29.45 -8.27
CA ASN A 683 15.72 30.75 -7.89
C ASN A 683 15.10 30.71 -6.49
N GLU A 684 15.45 31.69 -5.65
CA GLU A 684 14.79 31.86 -4.36
C GLU A 684 13.41 32.50 -4.56
N LYS A 685 12.37 31.82 -4.06
CA LYS A 685 10.98 32.28 -4.02
C LYS A 685 10.57 32.51 -2.58
N GLU A 686 9.82 33.58 -2.33
CA GLU A 686 9.20 33.80 -1.03
C GLU A 686 7.69 33.61 -1.14
N PHE A 687 7.09 32.95 -0.14
CA PHE A 687 5.66 32.67 -0.13
C PHE A 687 5.10 32.56 1.29
N HIS A 688 3.77 32.61 1.40
CA HIS A 688 3.03 32.53 2.64
C HIS A 688 1.99 31.39 2.60
N GLY A 689 2.15 30.42 3.51
CA GLY A 689 1.20 29.33 3.70
C GLY A 689 1.26 28.20 2.66
N PRO A 690 0.41 27.18 2.83
CA PRO A 690 0.52 25.90 2.10
C PRO A 690 0.04 25.95 0.64
N SER A 691 -0.88 26.85 0.28
CA SER A 691 -1.43 26.92 -1.08
C SER A 691 -0.39 27.22 -2.14
N TYR A 692 0.54 28.11 -1.82
CA TYR A 692 1.60 28.49 -2.74
C TYR A 692 2.53 27.30 -3.09
N LEU A 693 2.83 26.44 -2.10
CA LEU A 693 3.60 25.21 -2.33
C LEU A 693 2.95 24.31 -3.36
N LEU A 694 1.64 24.12 -3.23
CA LEU A 694 0.87 23.34 -4.18
C LEU A 694 0.87 23.92 -5.58
N ASP A 695 0.73 25.25 -5.69
CA ASP A 695 0.79 25.94 -6.97
C ASP A 695 2.18 25.86 -7.62
N GLN A 696 3.26 25.82 -6.85
CA GLN A 696 4.60 25.57 -7.38
C GLN A 696 4.77 24.09 -7.81
N ALA A 697 4.32 23.15 -6.98
CA ALA A 697 4.35 21.72 -7.31
C ALA A 697 3.67 21.43 -8.66
N LEU A 698 2.53 22.06 -8.91
CA LEU A 698 1.73 21.88 -10.13
C LEU A 698 2.31 22.57 -11.37
N LYS A 699 3.38 23.36 -11.24
CA LYS A 699 4.13 23.92 -12.37
C LYS A 699 5.25 23.04 -12.87
N SER A 700 5.56 21.95 -12.16
CA SER A 700 6.63 21.01 -12.46
C SER A 700 6.09 19.61 -12.75
N THR A 701 6.83 18.81 -13.52
CA THR A 701 6.55 17.38 -13.72
C THR A 701 7.07 16.49 -12.57
N LYS A 702 7.94 17.00 -11.70
CA LYS A 702 8.58 16.24 -10.63
C LYS A 702 7.61 15.53 -9.68
N PRO A 703 6.52 16.16 -9.20
CA PRO A 703 5.54 15.48 -8.36
C PRO A 703 4.94 14.24 -9.04
N SER A 704 4.59 14.37 -10.32
CA SER A 704 4.00 13.27 -11.09
C SER A 704 5.02 12.18 -11.44
N GLU A 705 6.28 12.53 -11.71
CA GLU A 705 7.37 11.57 -11.93
C GLU A 705 7.61 10.73 -10.66
N SER A 706 7.77 11.39 -9.52
CA SER A 706 7.94 10.73 -8.22
C SER A 706 6.75 9.83 -7.86
N PHE A 707 5.52 10.31 -8.07
CA PHE A 707 4.31 9.53 -7.86
C PHE A 707 4.27 8.26 -8.73
N LEU A 708 4.60 8.40 -10.01
CA LEU A 708 4.63 7.27 -10.97
C LEU A 708 5.70 6.25 -10.60
N GLU A 709 6.89 6.69 -10.20
CA GLU A 709 7.96 5.78 -9.77
C GLU A 709 7.56 4.98 -8.52
N GLU A 710 6.96 5.64 -7.52
CA GLU A 710 6.48 4.96 -6.32
C GLU A 710 5.30 4.02 -6.64
N LEU A 711 4.37 4.45 -7.50
CA LEU A 711 3.27 3.61 -7.97
C LEU A 711 3.81 2.37 -8.70
N PHE A 712 4.73 2.51 -9.63
CA PHE A 712 5.33 1.38 -10.33
C PHE A 712 5.98 0.38 -9.36
N LYS A 713 6.82 0.85 -8.43
CA LYS A 713 7.47 0.00 -7.40
C LYS A 713 6.43 -0.79 -6.60
N HIS A 714 5.35 -0.12 -6.20
CA HIS A 714 4.27 -0.77 -5.46
C HIS A 714 3.52 -1.82 -6.29
N LEU A 715 3.24 -1.53 -7.56
CA LEU A 715 2.50 -2.43 -8.45
C LEU A 715 3.32 -3.65 -8.89
N ALA A 716 4.54 -3.39 -9.38
CA ALA A 716 5.40 -4.41 -9.97
C ALA A 716 6.24 -5.16 -8.93
N LYS A 717 6.38 -4.62 -7.71
CA LYS A 717 7.30 -5.15 -6.68
C LYS A 717 8.75 -5.23 -7.18
N GLN A 718 9.11 -4.31 -8.09
CA GLN A 718 10.39 -4.21 -8.76
C GLN A 718 10.97 -2.79 -8.62
N PRO A 719 12.30 -2.60 -8.66
CA PRO A 719 12.90 -1.28 -8.70
C PRO A 719 12.40 -0.48 -9.91
N ALA A 720 12.21 0.83 -9.76
CA ALA A 720 11.74 1.69 -10.86
C ALA A 720 12.66 1.64 -12.10
N GLN A 721 13.93 1.32 -11.90
CA GLN A 721 14.92 1.17 -12.95
C GLN A 721 14.71 -0.08 -13.84
N SER A 722 13.93 -1.05 -13.37
CA SER A 722 13.56 -2.23 -14.19
C SER A 722 12.56 -1.91 -15.30
N TYR A 723 12.10 -0.65 -15.39
CA TYR A 723 11.12 -0.17 -16.36
C TYR A 723 11.60 1.08 -17.09
N SER A 724 11.11 1.28 -18.30
CA SER A 724 11.52 2.38 -19.17
C SER A 724 11.20 3.77 -18.56
N ARG A 725 12.24 4.54 -18.25
CA ARG A 725 12.10 5.95 -17.83
C ARG A 725 11.45 6.83 -18.89
N ILE A 726 11.61 6.49 -20.16
CA ILE A 726 10.99 7.23 -21.26
C ILE A 726 9.47 7.15 -21.14
N GLU A 727 8.93 5.98 -20.81
CA GLU A 727 7.49 5.80 -20.64
C GLU A 727 6.96 6.51 -19.36
N ILE A 728 7.72 6.48 -18.27
CA ILE A 728 7.40 7.26 -17.06
C ILE A 728 7.35 8.76 -17.37
N ALA A 729 8.36 9.28 -18.10
CA ALA A 729 8.39 10.69 -18.47
C ALA A 729 7.25 11.08 -19.43
N LYS A 730 6.86 10.19 -20.38
CA LYS A 730 5.69 10.42 -21.24
C LYS A 730 4.39 10.49 -20.43
N LEU A 731 4.19 9.55 -19.51
CA LEU A 731 3.02 9.53 -18.63
C LEU A 731 2.97 10.76 -17.72
N SER A 732 4.10 11.17 -17.15
CA SER A 732 4.22 12.38 -16.35
C SER A 732 3.81 13.63 -17.14
N LYS A 733 4.25 13.74 -18.40
CA LYS A 733 3.84 14.82 -19.30
C LYS A 733 2.32 14.79 -19.59
N MET A 734 1.72 13.60 -19.74
CA MET A 734 0.26 13.48 -19.90
C MET A 734 -0.50 13.93 -18.65
N ILE A 735 0.01 13.61 -17.45
CA ILE A 735 -0.54 14.09 -16.17
C ILE A 735 -0.49 15.61 -16.13
N PHE A 736 0.69 16.19 -16.38
CA PHE A 736 0.92 17.64 -16.36
C PHE A 736 0.00 18.38 -17.34
N GLN A 737 -0.28 17.79 -18.50
CA GLN A 737 -1.21 18.32 -19.50
C GLN A 737 -2.69 18.00 -19.23
N ARG A 738 -3.03 17.37 -18.10
CA ARG A 738 -4.39 16.91 -17.76
C ARG A 738 -5.04 16.03 -18.85
N LYS A 739 -4.24 15.25 -19.57
CA LYS A 739 -4.72 14.35 -20.65
C LYS A 739 -5.10 12.96 -20.17
N ILE A 740 -4.83 12.65 -18.91
CA ILE A 740 -5.09 11.34 -18.31
C ILE A 740 -5.57 11.53 -16.87
N ASN A 741 -6.64 10.85 -16.49
CA ASN A 741 -7.12 10.81 -15.10
C ASN A 741 -6.39 9.71 -14.31
N LEU A 742 -6.56 9.70 -12.97
CA LEU A 742 -5.84 8.77 -12.09
C LEU A 742 -6.16 7.30 -12.35
N SER A 743 -7.40 6.95 -12.64
CA SER A 743 -7.77 5.55 -12.92
C SER A 743 -7.24 5.06 -14.27
N GLU A 744 -7.25 5.93 -15.26
CA GLU A 744 -6.62 5.65 -16.57
C GLU A 744 -5.10 5.56 -16.46
N LEU A 745 -4.48 6.43 -15.65
CA LEU A 745 -3.05 6.41 -15.37
C LEU A 745 -2.63 5.07 -14.74
N TYR A 746 -3.37 4.63 -13.72
CA TYR A 746 -3.13 3.34 -13.07
C TYR A 746 -3.20 2.18 -14.06
N MET A 747 -4.27 2.13 -14.86
CA MET A 747 -4.43 1.14 -15.93
C MET A 747 -3.27 1.19 -16.94
N LYS A 748 -2.95 2.40 -17.45
CA LYS A 748 -1.94 2.56 -18.49
C LYS A 748 -0.54 2.18 -18.02
N LEU A 749 -0.20 2.51 -16.77
CA LEU A 749 1.07 2.10 -16.18
C LEU A 749 1.17 0.57 -16.07
N CYS A 750 0.12 -0.11 -15.58
CA CYS A 750 0.08 -1.58 -15.50
C CYS A 750 0.19 -2.21 -16.89
N PHE A 751 -0.52 -1.69 -17.88
CA PHE A 751 -0.47 -2.17 -19.26
C PHE A 751 0.95 -2.05 -19.83
N LEU A 752 1.54 -0.86 -19.78
CA LEU A 752 2.87 -0.61 -20.34
C LEU A 752 3.95 -1.45 -19.63
N ALA A 753 3.90 -1.53 -18.30
CA ALA A 753 4.86 -2.34 -17.53
C ALA A 753 4.73 -3.85 -17.81
N SER A 754 3.50 -4.34 -18.04
CA SER A 754 3.26 -5.76 -18.33
C SER A 754 3.71 -6.15 -19.74
N THR A 755 3.64 -5.22 -20.67
CA THR A 755 3.97 -5.43 -22.10
C THR A 755 5.40 -5.03 -22.47
N GLU A 756 6.21 -4.63 -21.49
CA GLU A 756 7.59 -4.26 -21.77
C GLU A 756 8.38 -5.45 -22.37
N GLY A 757 9.01 -5.23 -23.51
CA GLY A 757 9.71 -6.28 -24.27
C GLY A 757 8.80 -7.19 -25.12
N PHE A 758 7.46 -7.04 -25.02
CA PHE A 758 6.51 -7.81 -25.81
C PHE A 758 6.35 -7.22 -27.23
N THR A 759 6.28 -8.09 -28.23
CA THR A 759 6.06 -7.68 -29.63
C THR A 759 4.60 -7.94 -30.03
N PHE A 760 3.84 -6.87 -30.24
CA PHE A 760 2.45 -6.99 -30.67
C PHE A 760 2.34 -7.52 -32.10
N GLN A 761 1.35 -8.38 -32.31
CA GLN A 761 0.95 -8.77 -33.66
C GLN A 761 0.09 -7.65 -34.29
N ARG A 762 0.29 -7.39 -35.56
CA ARG A 762 -0.41 -6.35 -36.32
C ARG A 762 -1.86 -6.73 -36.67
#